data_a33855e6d3a4fd36f46e053b8eb87fba
#
_entry.id   a33855e6d3a4fd36f46e053b8eb87fba
#
_cell.length_a   1.000
_cell.length_b   1.000
_cell.length_c   1.000
_cell.angle_alpha   90.00
_cell.angle_beta   90.00
_cell.angle_gamma   90.00
#
_symmetry.space_group_name_H-M   'P 1'
#
loop_
_entity.id
_entity.type
_entity.pdbx_description
1 polymer ?
#
loop_
_entity_poly.entity_id
_entity_poly.type
_entity_poly.pdbx_seq_one_letter_code
_entity_poly.pdbx_strand_id
1 'polypeptide(L)'
;MKKALKSILAVVLALTMIMSCSFASTASAASANAAPADVSVSEIPQIIAGLVKIGIEVAKKAYEYYDKYVPDSVKGFNSTVAKDAAGAVKNLAKIEPLKVLIGGKEYDVSTPWGLITALAKMETDKEKTSILMTYLDCIFTKIISFIADMVPLPRGLTKLEDYKPESENFYKGSKEFVSEASKDAKWQLGYSQASLVPDDVLNGHYYLAGYLLQNFPSNTVETVLDDMKVRTVVVDDGRGKVVFSTIECIGIASEDIKQIRDRVAKELKDENIISVNVFATHCHSCIDTQGLWNPFFVKLAKNIGVTYSGKGEYASGTDPKYMEFLFDKTTDTIVEACKSMKSGEMYEATLDHLGEDYINDKRGVFDAVDNLTRLRFVPDDGSTETYIVNMSAHPYITGLKTDKSSGKELSADYTYYMEQIISSAENNNTNFMFINGALCGIYSARGVTNDGVATVRRSEEATRYGNELGRMVVALTMTKDEIMRAGDWLTNDKFYADAAEAIKNNTELTDEEKQKKLDAITVWYENWEPVKETRVEPILNIRHKEVLVEISNPVIEAVGKARLVGNKIYYDKNETLYTTTEIGYLEIGKNIKIALLPGEVSPELIDGKGACLAENAYSGKEFGYPSLNSIVSDYAGKNVELYVFGEANDACGYVVPDNDYCMIFFDGSDLLGDHYQETISFGRTVASTLVKAYDEMMKDLKAGK
;
A
#
# COMPACT_ATOMS: atom_id res chain seq x y z
N MET A 1 -8.73 -26.71 31.22
CA MET A 1 -7.71 -26.71 30.17
C MET A 1 -8.31 -26.58 28.77
N LYS A 2 -9.06 -27.55 28.20
CA LYS A 2 -9.69 -27.39 26.87
C LYS A 2 -10.54 -26.13 26.69
N LYS A 3 -11.26 -25.66 27.74
CA LYS A 3 -12.04 -24.41 27.70
C LYS A 3 -11.15 -23.16 27.67
N ALA A 4 -10.05 -23.11 28.43
CA ALA A 4 -9.16 -21.97 28.48
C ALA A 4 -8.40 -21.79 27.13
N LEU A 5 -7.96 -22.88 26.53
CA LEU A 5 -7.29 -22.85 25.23
C LEU A 5 -8.22 -22.44 24.09
N LYS A 6 -9.45 -22.95 24.12
CA LYS A 6 -10.51 -22.51 23.18
C LYS A 6 -10.81 -21.02 23.34
N SER A 7 -10.80 -20.51 24.59
CA SER A 7 -10.97 -19.08 24.87
C SER A 7 -9.78 -18.25 24.39
N ILE A 8 -8.55 -18.76 24.50
CA ILE A 8 -7.34 -18.07 24.06
C ILE A 8 -7.28 -17.97 22.53
N LEU A 9 -7.54 -19.08 21.82
CA LEU A 9 -7.59 -19.05 20.36
C LEU A 9 -8.80 -18.25 19.85
N ALA A 10 -9.92 -18.27 20.58
CA ALA A 10 -11.06 -17.40 20.32
C ALA A 10 -10.74 -15.92 20.57
N VAL A 11 -9.90 -15.60 21.54
CA VAL A 11 -9.42 -14.24 21.79
C VAL A 11 -8.43 -13.79 20.70
N VAL A 12 -7.54 -14.69 20.22
CA VAL A 12 -6.66 -14.41 19.05
C VAL A 12 -7.49 -14.11 17.81
N LEU A 13 -8.40 -15.00 17.48
CA LEU A 13 -9.33 -14.83 16.36
C LEU A 13 -10.23 -13.61 16.56
N ALA A 14 -10.67 -13.35 17.80
CA ALA A 14 -11.49 -12.21 18.15
C ALA A 14 -10.78 -10.89 18.03
N LEU A 15 -9.54 -10.79 18.50
CA LEU A 15 -8.75 -9.58 18.39
C LEU A 15 -8.36 -9.29 16.93
N THR A 16 -8.04 -10.34 16.16
CA THR A 16 -7.82 -10.20 14.72
C THR A 16 -9.13 -9.79 14.00
N MET A 17 -10.30 -10.25 14.46
CA MET A 17 -11.60 -9.85 13.90
C MET A 17 -12.06 -8.48 14.40
N ILE A 18 -11.75 -8.06 15.64
CA ILE A 18 -11.98 -6.69 16.14
C ILE A 18 -11.17 -5.70 15.29
N MET A 19 -9.92 -6.01 15.04
CA MET A 19 -9.05 -5.23 14.17
C MET A 19 -9.65 -5.08 12.78
N SER A 20 -10.34 -6.09 12.30
CA SER A 20 -10.94 -6.13 10.98
C SER A 20 -12.38 -5.57 10.93
N CYS A 21 -13.16 -5.61 12.03
CA CYS A 21 -14.55 -5.08 12.05
C CYS A 21 -14.59 -3.53 12.08
N SER A 22 -13.54 -2.89 12.57
CA SER A 22 -13.41 -1.43 12.51
C SER A 22 -13.30 -0.92 11.07
N PHE A 23 -12.70 -1.72 10.15
CA PHE A 23 -12.66 -1.39 8.72
C PHE A 23 -14.04 -1.36 8.03
N ALA A 24 -14.98 -2.20 8.48
CA ALA A 24 -16.30 -2.25 7.84
C ALA A 24 -17.21 -1.10 8.27
N SER A 25 -16.99 -0.50 9.44
CA SER A 25 -17.79 0.63 9.93
C SER A 25 -17.35 1.98 9.36
N THR A 26 -16.07 2.14 9.03
CA THR A 26 -15.54 3.38 8.44
C THR A 26 -15.91 3.54 6.97
N ALA A 27 -16.03 2.44 6.21
CA ALA A 27 -16.48 2.50 4.81
C ALA A 27 -17.96 2.92 4.68
N SER A 28 -18.79 2.71 5.71
CA SER A 28 -20.20 3.15 5.70
C SER A 28 -20.43 4.55 6.29
N ALA A 29 -19.48 5.09 7.05
CA ALA A 29 -19.59 6.41 7.68
C ALA A 29 -19.19 7.57 6.77
N ALA A 30 -18.52 7.32 5.65
CA ALA A 30 -18.13 8.33 4.67
C ALA A 30 -19.33 9.03 3.98
N SER A 31 -20.56 8.70 4.35
CA SER A 31 -21.79 9.30 3.80
C SER A 31 -22.60 10.17 4.78
N ALA A 32 -22.14 10.40 6.00
CA ALA A 32 -22.90 11.19 6.97
C ALA A 32 -22.09 12.38 7.49
N ASN A 33 -22.51 13.58 7.12
CA ASN A 33 -22.14 14.84 7.78
C ASN A 33 -22.59 14.79 9.26
N ALA A 34 -21.76 14.27 10.15
CA ALA A 34 -21.94 14.39 11.58
C ALA A 34 -20.74 15.16 12.16
N ALA A 35 -21.03 16.24 12.86
CA ALA A 35 -20.04 17.00 13.63
C ALA A 35 -19.36 16.08 14.66
N PRO A 36 -18.05 16.28 14.94
CA PRO A 36 -17.31 15.48 15.90
C PRO A 36 -17.96 15.56 17.28
N ALA A 37 -18.19 14.41 17.90
CA ALA A 37 -18.71 14.34 19.25
C ALA A 37 -17.57 14.60 20.24
N ASP A 38 -17.68 15.66 21.04
CA ASP A 38 -16.81 15.94 22.16
C ASP A 38 -16.81 14.75 23.14
N VAL A 39 -15.75 13.98 23.20
CA VAL A 39 -15.58 12.89 24.16
C VAL A 39 -15.22 13.50 25.52
N SER A 40 -16.17 13.52 26.44
CA SER A 40 -15.91 13.99 27.81
C SER A 40 -15.19 12.93 28.65
N VAL A 41 -14.36 13.35 29.62
CA VAL A 41 -13.65 12.45 30.58
C VAL A 41 -14.62 11.52 31.30
N SER A 42 -15.91 11.91 31.45
CA SER A 42 -16.97 11.10 32.06
C SER A 42 -17.42 9.92 31.18
N GLU A 43 -17.13 9.93 29.88
CA GLU A 43 -17.50 8.86 28.94
C GLU A 43 -16.43 7.77 28.78
N ILE A 44 -15.20 8.04 29.25
CA ILE A 44 -14.08 7.06 29.16
C ILE A 44 -14.44 5.69 29.76
N PRO A 45 -15.10 5.56 30.94
CA PRO A 45 -15.50 4.27 31.45
C PRO A 45 -16.52 3.55 30.55
N GLN A 46 -17.39 4.29 29.87
CA GLN A 46 -18.37 3.74 28.96
C GLN A 46 -17.74 3.27 27.66
N ILE A 47 -16.74 3.99 27.13
CA ILE A 47 -15.94 3.59 25.97
C ILE A 47 -15.17 2.31 26.28
N ILE A 48 -14.49 2.25 27.44
CA ILE A 48 -13.76 1.04 27.87
C ILE A 48 -14.74 -0.14 28.03
N ALA A 49 -15.88 0.08 28.66
CA ALA A 49 -16.90 -0.97 28.81
C ALA A 49 -17.48 -1.40 27.45
N GLY A 50 -17.63 -0.48 26.52
CA GLY A 50 -18.04 -0.74 25.14
C GLY A 50 -17.02 -1.59 24.40
N LEU A 51 -15.74 -1.23 24.45
CA LEU A 51 -14.64 -1.99 23.84
C LEU A 51 -14.53 -3.41 24.42
N VAL A 52 -14.65 -3.57 25.74
CA VAL A 52 -14.68 -4.89 26.40
C VAL A 52 -15.88 -5.70 25.94
N LYS A 53 -17.06 -5.09 25.81
CA LYS A 53 -18.27 -5.77 25.33
C LYS A 53 -18.15 -6.21 23.88
N ILE A 54 -17.60 -5.35 23.00
CA ILE A 54 -17.30 -5.69 21.61
C ILE A 54 -16.29 -6.84 21.58
N GLY A 55 -15.22 -6.79 22.36
CA GLY A 55 -14.22 -7.85 22.48
C GLY A 55 -14.84 -9.22 22.87
N ILE A 56 -15.77 -9.23 23.81
CA ILE A 56 -16.48 -10.45 24.23
C ILE A 56 -17.38 -11.00 23.10
N GLU A 57 -18.12 -10.15 22.40
CA GLU A 57 -19.01 -10.59 21.30
C GLU A 57 -18.22 -11.10 20.10
N VAL A 58 -17.11 -10.45 19.77
CA VAL A 58 -16.21 -10.90 18.69
C VAL A 58 -15.54 -12.22 19.10
N ALA A 59 -15.10 -12.38 20.36
CA ALA A 59 -14.58 -13.64 20.86
C ALA A 59 -15.58 -14.78 20.73
N LYS A 60 -16.87 -14.53 20.99
CA LYS A 60 -17.95 -15.53 20.81
C LYS A 60 -18.08 -15.92 19.33
N LYS A 61 -18.15 -14.95 18.41
CA LYS A 61 -18.28 -15.20 16.97
C LYS A 61 -17.06 -15.94 16.41
N ALA A 62 -15.85 -15.55 16.82
CA ALA A 62 -14.63 -16.23 16.42
C ALA A 62 -14.61 -17.69 16.93
N TYR A 63 -15.10 -17.93 18.15
CA TYR A 63 -15.23 -19.28 18.69
C TYR A 63 -16.25 -20.14 17.91
N GLU A 64 -17.41 -19.59 17.58
CA GLU A 64 -18.43 -20.28 16.77
C GLU A 64 -17.86 -20.60 15.38
N TYR A 65 -17.13 -19.67 14.77
CA TYR A 65 -16.46 -19.88 13.50
C TYR A 65 -15.37 -20.96 13.59
N TYR A 66 -14.53 -20.90 14.62
CA TYR A 66 -13.51 -21.93 14.88
C TYR A 66 -14.13 -23.31 15.06
N ASP A 67 -15.19 -23.41 15.85
CA ASP A 67 -15.86 -24.68 16.08
C ASP A 67 -16.52 -25.26 14.83
N LYS A 68 -17.00 -24.40 13.95
CA LYS A 68 -17.66 -24.77 12.68
C LYS A 68 -16.70 -25.20 11.58
N TYR A 69 -15.55 -24.51 11.45
CA TYR A 69 -14.69 -24.64 10.26
C TYR A 69 -13.33 -25.29 10.51
N VAL A 70 -12.88 -25.40 11.78
CA VAL A 70 -11.60 -26.06 12.09
C VAL A 70 -11.81 -27.55 12.32
N PRO A 71 -11.09 -28.44 11.58
CA PRO A 71 -11.21 -29.89 11.75
C PRO A 71 -10.90 -30.36 13.18
N ASP A 72 -11.62 -31.34 13.67
CA ASP A 72 -11.43 -31.88 15.03
C ASP A 72 -10.03 -32.43 15.28
N SER A 73 -9.35 -32.87 14.23
CA SER A 73 -7.93 -33.29 14.28
C SER A 73 -6.96 -32.16 14.66
N VAL A 74 -7.34 -30.91 14.41
CA VAL A 74 -6.56 -29.70 14.73
C VAL A 74 -6.97 -29.07 16.06
N LYS A 75 -8.18 -29.38 16.56
CA LYS A 75 -8.70 -28.85 17.82
C LYS A 75 -8.03 -29.45 19.10
N GLY A 76 -7.08 -30.36 18.96
CA GLY A 76 -6.43 -31.08 20.06
C GLY A 76 -5.04 -30.56 20.43
N PHE A 77 -4.94 -29.43 21.12
CA PHE A 77 -3.68 -28.90 21.63
C PHE A 77 -3.23 -29.60 22.92
N ASN A 78 -1.93 -29.75 23.13
CA ASN A 78 -1.35 -30.48 24.26
C ASN A 78 -0.94 -29.55 25.43
N SER A 79 -0.32 -30.12 26.47
CA SER A 79 0.05 -29.44 27.73
C SER A 79 1.13 -28.34 27.55
N THR A 80 1.81 -28.27 26.42
CA THR A 80 2.87 -27.27 26.13
C THR A 80 2.27 -25.87 26.06
N VAL A 81 1.13 -25.71 25.35
CA VAL A 81 0.41 -24.45 25.24
C VAL A 81 0.01 -23.87 26.59
N ALA A 82 -0.35 -24.73 27.56
CA ALA A 82 -0.71 -24.24 28.89
C ALA A 82 0.50 -23.71 29.71
N LYS A 83 1.70 -24.22 29.42
CA LYS A 83 2.96 -23.71 30.04
C LYS A 83 3.38 -22.39 29.44
N ASP A 84 3.26 -22.27 28.10
CA ASP A 84 3.60 -21.05 27.37
C ASP A 84 2.65 -19.91 27.74
N ALA A 85 1.34 -20.20 27.85
CA ALA A 85 0.35 -19.24 28.37
C ALA A 85 0.65 -18.76 29.79
N ALA A 86 1.16 -19.63 30.69
CA ALA A 86 1.53 -19.25 32.03
C ALA A 86 2.82 -18.38 32.08
N GLY A 87 3.74 -18.61 31.15
CA GLY A 87 4.95 -17.79 30.96
C GLY A 87 4.60 -16.39 30.49
N ALA A 88 3.72 -16.29 29.52
CA ALA A 88 3.27 -15.03 28.93
C ALA A 88 2.44 -14.19 29.93
N VAL A 89 1.61 -14.79 30.79
CA VAL A 89 0.92 -14.07 31.90
C VAL A 89 1.92 -13.42 32.85
N LYS A 90 3.08 -14.03 33.10
CA LYS A 90 4.16 -13.41 33.91
C LYS A 90 4.78 -12.19 33.23
N ASN A 91 4.83 -12.16 31.90
CA ASN A 91 5.37 -11.02 31.15
C ASN A 91 4.39 -9.84 31.10
N LEU A 92 3.08 -10.08 31.09
CA LEU A 92 2.07 -9.03 31.26
C LEU A 92 2.21 -8.23 32.55
N ALA A 93 2.72 -8.85 33.62
CA ALA A 93 2.93 -8.17 34.91
C ALA A 93 4.14 -7.23 34.91
N LYS A 94 5.00 -7.28 33.89
CA LYS A 94 6.16 -6.38 33.72
C LYS A 94 5.80 -5.24 32.74
N ILE A 95 4.84 -4.40 33.13
CA ILE A 95 4.54 -3.19 32.36
C ILE A 95 5.67 -2.20 32.59
N GLU A 96 6.46 -1.91 31.55
CA GLU A 96 7.36 -0.76 31.57
C GLU A 96 6.55 0.53 31.70
N PRO A 97 7.03 1.53 32.45
CA PRO A 97 6.30 2.79 32.61
C PRO A 97 6.08 3.44 31.25
N LEU A 98 4.80 3.64 30.92
CA LEU A 98 4.39 4.32 29.69
C LEU A 98 4.52 5.82 29.91
N LYS A 99 5.41 6.45 29.18
CA LYS A 99 5.67 7.89 29.27
C LYS A 99 5.28 8.57 27.97
N VAL A 100 4.45 9.59 28.10
CA VAL A 100 3.98 10.43 26.98
C VAL A 100 4.60 11.80 27.09
N LEU A 101 5.12 12.34 25.99
CA LEU A 101 5.69 13.68 25.91
C LEU A 101 4.65 14.63 25.29
N ILE A 102 4.22 15.64 26.04
CA ILE A 102 3.28 16.65 25.58
C ILE A 102 3.78 18.03 25.97
N GLY A 103 3.87 18.93 25.01
CA GLY A 103 4.41 20.27 25.23
C GLY A 103 5.83 20.26 25.82
N GLY A 104 6.66 19.27 25.43
CA GLY A 104 8.03 19.10 25.95
C GLY A 104 8.11 18.53 27.37
N LYS A 105 6.98 18.14 27.97
CA LYS A 105 6.93 17.57 29.33
C LYS A 105 6.49 16.12 29.33
N GLU A 106 7.25 15.28 30.04
CA GLU A 106 7.01 13.85 30.16
C GLU A 106 5.97 13.53 31.25
N TYR A 107 4.99 12.69 30.94
CA TYR A 107 3.94 12.22 31.84
C TYR A 107 3.96 10.68 31.89
N ASP A 108 3.96 10.10 33.07
CA ASP A 108 3.82 8.66 33.29
C ASP A 108 2.33 8.31 33.32
N VAL A 109 1.86 7.62 32.28
CA VAL A 109 0.47 7.18 32.14
C VAL A 109 0.31 5.65 32.29
N SER A 110 1.32 4.98 32.85
CA SER A 110 1.28 3.53 33.07
C SER A 110 0.26 3.10 34.14
N THR A 111 -0.24 4.03 34.95
CA THR A 111 -1.27 3.78 35.95
C THR A 111 -2.53 4.60 35.69
N PRO A 112 -3.72 4.13 36.14
CA PRO A 112 -4.95 4.90 36.03
C PRO A 112 -4.85 6.30 36.67
N TRP A 113 -4.13 6.42 37.76
CA TRP A 113 -3.91 7.70 38.46
C TRP A 113 -2.98 8.62 37.66
N GLY A 114 -1.92 8.08 37.08
CA GLY A 114 -1.02 8.82 36.20
C GLY A 114 -1.75 9.34 34.96
N LEU A 115 -2.60 8.50 34.33
CA LEU A 115 -3.45 8.87 33.22
C LEU A 115 -4.41 10.02 33.59
N ILE A 116 -5.16 9.90 34.70
CA ILE A 116 -6.08 10.96 35.17
C ILE A 116 -5.32 12.25 35.43
N THR A 117 -4.13 12.15 36.06
CA THR A 117 -3.29 13.32 36.37
C THR A 117 -2.77 14.00 35.10
N ALA A 118 -2.41 13.22 34.07
CA ALA A 118 -1.99 13.73 32.77
C ALA A 118 -3.16 14.44 32.06
N LEU A 119 -4.31 13.78 31.94
CA LEU A 119 -5.51 14.35 31.30
C LEU A 119 -5.98 15.64 31.97
N ALA A 120 -5.90 15.72 33.31
CA ALA A 120 -6.29 16.91 34.08
C ALA A 120 -5.38 18.13 33.84
N LYS A 121 -4.21 17.93 33.22
CA LYS A 121 -3.23 19.01 32.95
C LYS A 121 -3.24 19.44 31.49
N MET A 122 -3.97 18.73 30.64
CA MET A 122 -4.05 19.06 29.23
C MET A 122 -5.12 20.12 28.96
N GLU A 123 -4.76 21.10 28.16
CA GLU A 123 -5.61 22.25 27.85
C GLU A 123 -6.44 21.97 26.58
N THR A 124 -5.87 21.32 25.59
CA THR A 124 -6.52 21.06 24.30
C THR A 124 -7.13 19.66 24.20
N ASP A 125 -8.14 19.50 23.40
CA ASP A 125 -8.75 18.20 23.15
C ASP A 125 -7.81 17.27 22.36
N LYS A 126 -6.96 17.82 21.47
CA LYS A 126 -5.89 17.08 20.78
C LYS A 126 -4.94 16.42 21.76
N GLU A 127 -4.43 17.16 22.76
CA GLU A 127 -3.54 16.62 23.79
C GLU A 127 -4.22 15.53 24.63
N LYS A 128 -5.50 15.72 25.00
CA LYS A 128 -6.27 14.72 25.76
C LYS A 128 -6.47 13.45 24.93
N THR A 129 -6.81 13.59 23.66
CA THR A 129 -7.01 12.47 22.73
C THR A 129 -5.70 11.73 22.52
N SER A 130 -4.59 12.43 22.29
CA SER A 130 -3.25 11.83 22.13
C SER A 130 -2.86 10.99 23.36
N ILE A 131 -3.05 11.50 24.58
CA ILE A 131 -2.75 10.74 25.81
C ILE A 131 -3.63 9.48 25.91
N LEU A 132 -4.92 9.64 25.66
CA LEU A 132 -5.87 8.53 25.76
C LEU A 132 -5.52 7.44 24.73
N MET A 133 -5.26 7.83 23.49
CA MET A 133 -4.90 6.92 22.43
C MET A 133 -3.57 6.21 22.72
N THR A 134 -2.55 6.92 23.19
CA THR A 134 -1.28 6.31 23.58
C THR A 134 -1.46 5.26 24.71
N TYR A 135 -2.32 5.54 25.68
CA TYR A 135 -2.63 4.60 26.75
C TYR A 135 -3.35 3.35 26.23
N LEU A 136 -4.37 3.53 25.40
CA LEU A 136 -5.14 2.44 24.79
C LEU A 136 -4.27 1.62 23.84
N ASP A 137 -3.44 2.26 23.03
CA ASP A 137 -2.48 1.61 22.12
C ASP A 137 -1.51 0.70 22.89
N CYS A 138 -0.97 1.19 23.99
CA CYS A 138 -0.07 0.39 24.82
C CYS A 138 -0.77 -0.87 25.37
N ILE A 139 -1.98 -0.73 25.91
CA ILE A 139 -2.76 -1.88 26.42
C ILE A 139 -3.06 -2.85 25.30
N PHE A 140 -3.54 -2.35 24.17
CA PHE A 140 -3.92 -3.15 23.01
C PHE A 140 -2.70 -3.92 22.45
N THR A 141 -1.60 -3.23 22.21
CA THR A 141 -0.33 -3.83 21.74
C THR A 141 0.16 -4.92 22.68
N LYS A 142 0.11 -4.69 24.01
CA LYS A 142 0.52 -5.72 24.99
C LYS A 142 -0.39 -6.95 24.99
N ILE A 143 -1.69 -6.77 24.82
CA ILE A 143 -2.63 -7.90 24.71
C ILE A 143 -2.31 -8.72 23.46
N ILE A 144 -2.07 -8.07 22.31
CA ILE A 144 -1.76 -8.77 21.08
C ILE A 144 -0.37 -9.42 21.13
N SER A 145 0.64 -8.75 21.69
CA SER A 145 1.98 -9.34 21.90
C SER A 145 1.91 -10.59 22.75
N PHE A 146 1.11 -10.56 23.85
CA PHE A 146 0.86 -11.75 24.66
C PHE A 146 0.29 -12.91 23.84
N ILE A 147 -0.59 -12.63 22.89
CA ILE A 147 -1.19 -13.62 22.02
C ILE A 147 -0.17 -14.14 21.00
N ALA A 148 0.64 -13.24 20.41
CA ALA A 148 1.71 -13.61 19.48
C ALA A 148 2.78 -14.49 20.14
N ASP A 149 3.12 -14.21 21.41
CA ASP A 149 4.04 -15.02 22.21
C ASP A 149 3.55 -16.45 22.50
N MET A 150 2.23 -16.67 22.43
CA MET A 150 1.67 -18.03 22.55
C MET A 150 1.80 -18.86 21.28
N VAL A 151 2.12 -18.25 20.13
CA VAL A 151 2.39 -18.94 18.88
C VAL A 151 3.88 -19.32 18.85
N PRO A 152 4.24 -20.61 18.93
CA PRO A 152 5.64 -20.99 18.96
C PRO A 152 6.27 -20.82 17.58
N LEU A 153 7.60 -20.70 17.57
CA LEU A 153 8.36 -20.68 16.32
C LEU A 153 8.11 -21.96 15.51
N PRO A 154 7.73 -21.84 14.23
CA PRO A 154 7.53 -22.98 13.37
C PRO A 154 8.88 -23.63 13.01
N ARG A 155 8.87 -24.92 12.71
CA ARG A 155 10.06 -25.62 12.25
C ARG A 155 10.49 -25.11 10.88
N GLY A 156 11.81 -25.03 10.66
CA GLY A 156 12.41 -24.69 9.38
C GLY A 156 12.40 -23.18 9.07
N LEU A 157 12.23 -22.31 10.08
CA LEU A 157 12.63 -20.91 9.94
C LEU A 157 14.17 -20.81 9.90
N THR A 158 14.66 -19.80 9.21
CA THR A 158 16.09 -19.54 9.08
C THR A 158 16.57 -18.71 10.30
N LYS A 159 17.69 -19.10 10.88
CA LYS A 159 18.30 -18.28 11.93
C LYS A 159 18.88 -16.99 11.34
N LEU A 160 18.81 -15.90 12.11
CA LEU A 160 19.40 -14.63 11.69
C LEU A 160 20.92 -14.72 11.48
N GLU A 161 21.62 -15.56 12.22
CA GLU A 161 23.07 -15.81 12.04
C GLU A 161 23.42 -16.42 10.67
N ASP A 162 22.46 -17.08 10.00
CA ASP A 162 22.59 -17.65 8.66
C ASP A 162 22.18 -16.68 7.55
N TYR A 163 21.72 -15.48 7.91
CA TYR A 163 21.36 -14.45 6.95
C TYR A 163 22.58 -13.97 6.17
N LYS A 164 22.45 -13.92 4.87
CA LYS A 164 23.43 -13.32 3.97
C LYS A 164 22.72 -12.24 3.17
N PRO A 165 23.20 -10.99 3.26
CA PRO A 165 22.65 -9.92 2.45
C PRO A 165 22.89 -10.21 0.97
N GLU A 166 21.93 -9.80 0.15
CA GLU A 166 21.98 -9.86 -1.30
C GLU A 166 22.08 -11.30 -1.86
N SER A 167 20.93 -11.86 -2.21
CA SER A 167 20.83 -13.17 -2.86
C SER A 167 21.64 -13.23 -4.17
N GLU A 168 21.89 -14.42 -4.69
CA GLU A 168 22.67 -14.64 -5.94
C GLU A 168 22.16 -13.81 -7.13
N ASN A 169 20.82 -13.62 -7.24
CA ASN A 169 20.17 -12.83 -8.28
C ASN A 169 19.64 -11.48 -7.73
N PHE A 170 20.34 -10.91 -6.76
CA PHE A 170 20.07 -9.55 -6.32
C PHE A 170 20.68 -8.56 -7.32
N TYR A 171 19.85 -7.81 -7.99
CA TYR A 171 20.27 -6.84 -9.00
C TYR A 171 20.64 -5.50 -8.34
N LYS A 172 21.92 -5.30 -8.04
CA LYS A 172 22.44 -4.06 -7.42
C LYS A 172 22.24 -2.80 -8.25
N GLY A 173 22.12 -2.94 -9.56
CA GLY A 173 22.00 -1.82 -10.48
C GLY A 173 23.33 -1.45 -11.18
N SER A 174 23.48 -0.18 -11.50
CA SER A 174 24.62 0.38 -12.24
C SER A 174 25.94 0.16 -11.49
N LYS A 175 26.99 -0.25 -12.22
CA LYS A 175 28.34 -0.38 -11.65
C LYS A 175 28.91 0.97 -11.22
N GLU A 176 28.62 2.01 -11.98
CA GLU A 176 28.96 3.40 -11.71
C GLU A 176 27.84 4.33 -12.17
N PHE A 177 27.70 5.45 -11.50
CA PHE A 177 26.75 6.51 -11.90
C PHE A 177 27.47 7.50 -12.81
N VAL A 178 26.83 7.85 -13.92
CA VAL A 178 27.35 8.85 -14.87
C VAL A 178 26.47 10.09 -14.84
N SER A 179 27.11 11.26 -15.03
CA SER A 179 26.45 12.57 -15.10
C SER A 179 26.20 13.06 -16.52
N GLU A 180 26.79 12.39 -17.52
CA GLU A 180 26.71 12.76 -18.93
C GLU A 180 26.41 11.53 -19.78
N ALA A 181 25.54 11.71 -20.77
CA ALA A 181 25.29 10.70 -21.78
C ALA A 181 26.51 10.47 -22.68
N SER A 182 26.75 9.25 -23.12
CA SER A 182 27.75 8.96 -24.16
C SER A 182 27.39 9.69 -25.44
N LYS A 183 28.40 10.07 -26.25
CA LYS A 183 28.23 10.97 -27.42
C LYS A 183 27.14 10.57 -28.40
N ASP A 184 26.96 9.28 -28.62
CA ASP A 184 25.97 8.72 -29.57
C ASP A 184 24.89 7.85 -28.84
N ALA A 185 24.74 8.06 -27.53
CA ALA A 185 23.74 7.32 -26.75
C ALA A 185 22.33 7.66 -27.20
N LYS A 186 21.50 6.65 -27.28
CA LYS A 186 20.05 6.74 -27.52
C LYS A 186 19.34 5.88 -26.51
N TRP A 187 18.13 6.30 -26.19
CA TRP A 187 17.23 5.42 -25.45
C TRP A 187 16.86 4.20 -26.27
N GLN A 188 16.84 3.06 -25.64
CA GLN A 188 16.22 1.84 -26.13
C GLN A 188 15.09 1.47 -25.18
N LEU A 189 13.93 1.19 -25.72
CA LEU A 189 12.79 0.76 -24.90
C LEU A 189 12.05 -0.37 -25.58
N GLY A 190 11.72 -1.41 -24.79
CA GLY A 190 10.84 -2.50 -25.18
C GLY A 190 9.62 -2.55 -24.27
N TYR A 191 8.48 -2.98 -24.81
CA TYR A 191 7.22 -3.11 -24.10
C TYR A 191 6.57 -4.46 -24.35
N SER A 192 5.95 -5.02 -23.32
CA SER A 192 5.06 -6.17 -23.43
C SER A 192 4.02 -6.14 -22.31
N GLN A 193 2.89 -6.83 -22.54
CA GLN A 193 1.84 -7.03 -21.55
C GLN A 193 1.19 -8.40 -21.69
N ALA A 194 0.63 -8.90 -20.58
CA ALA A 194 -0.16 -10.13 -20.59
C ALA A 194 -1.32 -10.05 -19.57
N SER A 195 -2.42 -10.74 -19.89
CA SER A 195 -3.52 -10.92 -18.93
C SER A 195 -3.09 -11.83 -17.78
N LEU A 196 -3.52 -11.47 -16.57
CA LEU A 196 -3.37 -12.25 -15.33
C LEU A 196 -4.70 -12.84 -14.87
N VAL A 197 -5.74 -12.78 -15.69
CA VAL A 197 -7.05 -13.41 -15.41
C VAL A 197 -7.00 -14.87 -15.84
N PRO A 198 -7.07 -15.87 -14.92
CA PRO A 198 -7.11 -17.27 -15.30
C PRO A 198 -8.40 -17.63 -16.04
N ASP A 199 -8.32 -18.59 -16.99
CA ASP A 199 -9.49 -19.04 -17.75
C ASP A 199 -10.62 -19.59 -16.88
N ASP A 200 -10.28 -20.09 -15.67
CA ASP A 200 -11.21 -20.68 -14.70
C ASP A 200 -11.53 -19.74 -13.53
N VAL A 201 -11.33 -18.44 -13.68
CA VAL A 201 -11.44 -17.42 -12.60
C VAL A 201 -12.80 -17.44 -11.87
N LEU A 202 -13.88 -17.80 -12.55
CA LEU A 202 -15.23 -17.88 -12.00
C LEU A 202 -15.56 -19.22 -11.30
N ASN A 203 -14.59 -20.13 -11.15
CA ASN A 203 -14.81 -21.45 -10.54
C ASN A 203 -14.86 -21.44 -9.00
N GLY A 204 -14.86 -20.25 -8.38
CA GLY A 204 -15.14 -20.07 -6.94
C GLY A 204 -13.98 -20.37 -6.00
N HIS A 205 -12.74 -20.47 -6.50
CA HIS A 205 -11.54 -20.70 -5.67
C HIS A 205 -10.52 -19.57 -5.66
N TYR A 206 -10.69 -18.55 -6.49
CA TYR A 206 -9.89 -17.33 -6.46
C TYR A 206 -10.54 -16.27 -5.57
N TYR A 207 -9.77 -15.69 -4.69
CA TYR A 207 -10.20 -14.69 -3.72
C TYR A 207 -9.72 -13.32 -4.14
N LEU A 208 -10.55 -12.29 -3.94
CA LEU A 208 -10.17 -10.90 -4.16
C LEU A 208 -9.47 -10.34 -2.93
N ALA A 209 -8.38 -9.64 -3.15
CA ALA A 209 -7.66 -8.87 -2.17
C ALA A 209 -8.26 -7.48 -1.95
N GLY A 210 -7.85 -6.79 -0.89
CA GLY A 210 -8.12 -5.38 -0.65
C GLY A 210 -8.85 -5.10 0.66
N TYR A 211 -9.99 -5.69 0.92
CA TYR A 211 -10.81 -5.44 2.12
C TYR A 211 -10.92 -6.68 3.00
N LEU A 212 -10.21 -6.69 4.13
CA LEU A 212 -10.01 -7.88 4.96
C LEU A 212 -11.29 -8.57 5.42
N LEU A 213 -12.38 -7.84 5.67
CA LEU A 213 -13.61 -8.43 6.21
C LEU A 213 -14.84 -8.23 5.34
N GLN A 214 -14.74 -7.45 4.31
CA GLN A 214 -15.83 -7.31 3.37
C GLN A 214 -16.08 -8.68 2.71
N ASN A 215 -17.30 -9.18 2.77
CA ASN A 215 -17.69 -10.49 2.24
C ASN A 215 -16.97 -11.71 2.85
N PHE A 216 -16.23 -11.55 3.95
CA PHE A 216 -15.59 -12.68 4.62
C PHE A 216 -16.62 -13.72 5.14
N PRO A 217 -16.39 -15.02 5.00
CA PRO A 217 -15.22 -15.71 4.42
C PRO A 217 -15.33 -16.02 2.91
N SER A 218 -16.28 -15.44 2.21
CA SER A 218 -16.63 -15.76 0.81
C SER A 218 -16.28 -14.60 -0.13
N ASN A 219 -15.03 -14.17 -0.10
CA ASN A 219 -14.53 -13.10 -0.97
C ASN A 219 -14.05 -13.62 -2.34
N THR A 220 -14.73 -14.67 -2.88
CA THR A 220 -14.41 -15.25 -4.18
C THR A 220 -14.91 -14.36 -5.33
N VAL A 221 -14.19 -14.40 -6.43
CA VAL A 221 -14.59 -13.69 -7.67
C VAL A 221 -15.96 -14.17 -8.14
N GLU A 222 -16.91 -13.27 -8.33
CA GLU A 222 -18.24 -13.55 -8.88
C GLU A 222 -18.43 -12.97 -10.28
N THR A 223 -17.73 -11.89 -10.60
CA THR A 223 -17.83 -11.19 -11.90
C THR A 223 -16.47 -10.67 -12.31
N VAL A 224 -16.15 -10.68 -13.57
CA VAL A 224 -15.00 -9.99 -14.17
C VAL A 224 -15.52 -8.74 -14.87
N LEU A 225 -15.13 -7.56 -14.42
CA LEU A 225 -15.49 -6.27 -15.01
C LEU A 225 -14.57 -5.92 -16.17
N ASP A 226 -13.28 -6.14 -15.97
CA ASP A 226 -12.21 -5.80 -16.90
C ASP A 226 -11.00 -6.72 -16.69
N ASP A 227 -10.01 -6.60 -17.58
CA ASP A 227 -8.81 -7.42 -17.57
C ASP A 227 -7.82 -6.92 -16.53
N MET A 228 -7.21 -7.86 -15.81
CA MET A 228 -6.11 -7.66 -14.87
C MET A 228 -4.80 -8.06 -15.57
N LYS A 229 -3.80 -7.19 -15.59
CA LYS A 229 -2.60 -7.37 -16.43
C LYS A 229 -1.30 -7.29 -15.65
N VAL A 230 -0.25 -7.86 -16.24
CA VAL A 230 1.13 -7.46 -16.01
C VAL A 230 1.60 -6.67 -17.23
N ARG A 231 2.31 -5.55 -16.97
CA ARG A 231 2.93 -4.72 -18.02
C ARG A 231 4.40 -4.57 -17.73
N THR A 232 5.22 -4.76 -18.75
CA THR A 232 6.67 -4.65 -18.62
C THR A 232 7.22 -3.64 -19.61
N VAL A 233 8.07 -2.76 -19.10
CA VAL A 233 8.92 -1.85 -19.86
C VAL A 233 10.37 -2.19 -19.55
N VAL A 234 11.20 -2.35 -20.59
CA VAL A 234 12.65 -2.49 -20.47
C VAL A 234 13.29 -1.26 -21.07
N VAL A 235 14.15 -0.58 -20.30
CA VAL A 235 14.85 0.64 -20.72
C VAL A 235 16.36 0.41 -20.68
N ASP A 236 17.08 0.92 -21.69
CA ASP A 236 18.52 0.87 -21.78
C ASP A 236 19.07 2.17 -22.37
N ASP A 237 20.13 2.72 -21.78
CA ASP A 237 20.88 3.86 -22.29
C ASP A 237 22.19 3.43 -23.00
N GLY A 238 22.34 2.12 -23.25
CA GLY A 238 23.52 1.48 -23.82
C GLY A 238 24.50 0.92 -22.78
N ARG A 239 24.21 1.05 -21.47
CA ARG A 239 25.06 0.54 -20.39
C ARG A 239 24.50 -0.70 -19.69
N GLY A 240 23.24 -1.00 -19.93
CA GLY A 240 22.56 -2.16 -19.37
C GLY A 240 21.08 -1.95 -19.19
N LYS A 241 20.35 -3.04 -19.32
CA LYS A 241 18.89 -3.06 -19.29
C LYS A 241 18.36 -2.95 -17.87
N VAL A 242 17.42 -2.04 -17.66
CA VAL A 242 16.62 -1.92 -16.45
C VAL A 242 15.19 -2.33 -16.78
N VAL A 243 14.68 -3.30 -16.06
CA VAL A 243 13.32 -3.82 -16.20
C VAL A 243 12.42 -3.15 -15.17
N PHE A 244 11.29 -2.65 -15.63
CA PHE A 244 10.16 -2.21 -14.81
C PHE A 244 8.95 -3.07 -15.19
N SER A 245 8.41 -3.82 -14.23
CA SER A 245 7.26 -4.71 -14.45
C SER A 245 6.18 -4.39 -13.42
N THR A 246 5.03 -3.89 -13.85
CA THR A 246 3.89 -3.59 -12.97
C THR A 246 2.86 -4.71 -13.04
N ILE A 247 2.42 -5.18 -11.88
CA ILE A 247 1.42 -6.22 -11.71
C ILE A 247 0.17 -5.59 -11.11
N GLU A 248 -0.96 -5.77 -11.74
CA GLU A 248 -2.25 -5.36 -11.19
C GLU A 248 -2.65 -6.35 -10.09
N CYS A 249 -2.23 -6.04 -8.87
CA CYS A 249 -2.50 -6.80 -7.64
C CYS A 249 -2.38 -5.87 -6.44
N ILE A 250 -2.73 -6.40 -5.25
CA ILE A 250 -2.62 -5.66 -3.99
C ILE A 250 -1.17 -5.47 -3.54
N GLY A 251 -0.29 -6.38 -3.89
CA GLY A 251 1.11 -6.37 -3.50
C GLY A 251 1.81 -7.68 -3.83
N ILE A 252 3.12 -7.65 -3.95
CA ILE A 252 3.97 -8.80 -4.23
C ILE A 252 5.06 -8.88 -3.17
N ALA A 253 5.20 -10.02 -2.49
CA ALA A 253 6.23 -10.21 -1.48
C ALA A 253 7.63 -10.33 -2.10
N SER A 254 8.65 -9.86 -1.38
CA SER A 254 10.05 -9.89 -1.86
C SER A 254 10.52 -11.30 -2.26
N GLU A 255 10.05 -12.34 -1.58
CA GLU A 255 10.41 -13.73 -1.92
C GLU A 255 9.77 -14.20 -3.25
N ASP A 256 8.56 -13.73 -3.57
CA ASP A 256 7.91 -13.98 -4.86
C ASP A 256 8.64 -13.26 -5.99
N ILE A 257 9.12 -12.04 -5.75
CA ILE A 257 9.94 -11.28 -6.70
C ILE A 257 11.27 -11.97 -6.96
N LYS A 258 11.89 -12.59 -5.95
CA LYS A 258 13.08 -13.42 -6.13
C LYS A 258 12.81 -14.60 -7.08
N GLN A 259 11.63 -15.24 -7.01
CA GLN A 259 11.24 -16.28 -7.97
C GLN A 259 11.17 -15.75 -9.41
N ILE A 260 10.65 -14.55 -9.62
CA ILE A 260 10.65 -13.91 -10.94
C ILE A 260 12.08 -13.61 -11.39
N ARG A 261 12.92 -13.02 -10.53
CA ARG A 261 14.33 -12.71 -10.83
C ARG A 261 15.15 -13.94 -11.18
N ASP A 262 14.93 -15.06 -10.49
CA ASP A 262 15.60 -16.33 -10.77
C ASP A 262 15.22 -16.89 -12.15
N ARG A 263 13.96 -16.76 -12.55
CA ARG A 263 13.48 -17.15 -13.89
C ARG A 263 14.08 -16.24 -14.97
N VAL A 264 14.06 -14.93 -14.74
CA VAL A 264 14.66 -13.92 -15.64
C VAL A 264 16.15 -14.18 -15.82
N ALA A 265 16.91 -14.42 -14.75
CA ALA A 265 18.33 -14.72 -14.80
C ALA A 265 18.65 -15.99 -15.62
N LYS A 266 17.76 -16.98 -15.56
CA LYS A 266 17.88 -18.22 -16.33
C LYS A 266 17.55 -18.01 -17.82
N GLU A 267 16.44 -17.35 -18.14
CA GLU A 267 15.93 -17.17 -19.50
C GLU A 267 16.75 -16.13 -20.29
N LEU A 268 17.26 -15.09 -19.62
CA LEU A 268 17.96 -13.95 -20.21
C LEU A 268 19.44 -13.86 -19.75
N LYS A 269 20.07 -15.01 -19.51
CA LYS A 269 21.46 -15.12 -19.00
C LYS A 269 22.50 -14.40 -19.87
N ASP A 270 22.25 -14.27 -21.18
CA ASP A 270 23.14 -13.64 -22.14
C ASP A 270 22.82 -12.14 -22.36
N GLU A 271 21.77 -11.65 -21.70
CA GLU A 271 21.36 -10.26 -21.75
C GLU A 271 22.03 -9.45 -20.61
N ASN A 272 22.42 -8.22 -20.92
CA ASN A 272 23.03 -7.33 -19.92
C ASN A 272 21.95 -6.66 -19.05
N ILE A 273 21.23 -7.44 -18.23
CA ILE A 273 20.24 -6.91 -17.28
C ILE A 273 20.95 -6.49 -16.00
N ILE A 274 20.83 -5.23 -15.63
CA ILE A 274 21.45 -4.66 -14.43
C ILE A 274 20.45 -4.45 -13.29
N SER A 275 19.14 -4.42 -13.60
CA SER A 275 18.09 -4.28 -12.60
C SER A 275 16.78 -4.89 -13.09
N VAL A 276 16.07 -5.57 -12.17
CA VAL A 276 14.71 -6.09 -12.38
C VAL A 276 13.85 -5.58 -11.24
N ASN A 277 12.92 -4.68 -11.56
CA ASN A 277 11.99 -4.06 -10.62
C ASN A 277 10.58 -4.56 -10.89
N VAL A 278 9.92 -5.01 -9.84
CA VAL A 278 8.53 -5.44 -9.88
C VAL A 278 7.73 -4.57 -8.94
N PHE A 279 6.61 -4.04 -9.43
CA PHE A 279 5.71 -3.15 -8.69
C PHE A 279 4.32 -3.75 -8.64
N ALA A 280 3.59 -3.50 -7.57
CA ALA A 280 2.16 -3.66 -7.54
C ALA A 280 1.47 -2.33 -7.85
N THR A 281 0.33 -2.37 -8.56
CA THR A 281 -0.52 -1.17 -8.67
C THR A 281 -1.28 -0.89 -7.38
N HIS A 282 -1.26 -1.82 -6.43
CA HIS A 282 -2.01 -1.80 -5.18
C HIS A 282 -3.52 -1.84 -5.36
N CYS A 283 -3.99 -2.61 -6.33
CA CYS A 283 -5.41 -2.72 -6.65
C CYS A 283 -6.18 -3.59 -5.64
N HIS A 284 -7.29 -3.06 -5.11
CA HIS A 284 -8.13 -3.69 -4.09
C HIS A 284 -9.25 -4.57 -4.65
N SER A 285 -9.20 -4.94 -5.91
CA SER A 285 -10.17 -5.84 -6.55
C SER A 285 -9.52 -6.84 -7.50
N CYS A 286 -8.24 -7.13 -7.29
CA CYS A 286 -7.47 -8.16 -7.98
C CYS A 286 -7.36 -9.45 -7.18
N ILE A 287 -6.89 -10.54 -7.79
CA ILE A 287 -6.70 -11.83 -7.12
C ILE A 287 -5.65 -11.71 -6.00
N ASP A 288 -5.90 -12.38 -4.87
CA ASP A 288 -5.07 -12.36 -3.66
C ASP A 288 -3.66 -12.92 -3.89
N THR A 289 -2.66 -12.06 -3.85
CA THR A 289 -1.23 -12.35 -3.96
C THR A 289 -0.48 -12.28 -2.62
N GLN A 290 -1.18 -11.92 -1.52
CA GLN A 290 -0.61 -11.80 -0.18
C GLN A 290 -1.04 -12.90 0.78
N GLY A 291 -2.12 -13.64 0.44
CA GLY A 291 -2.61 -14.75 1.25
C GLY A 291 -3.48 -14.34 2.43
N LEU A 292 -3.96 -13.10 2.48
CA LEU A 292 -4.74 -12.57 3.60
C LEU A 292 -6.25 -12.61 3.38
N TRP A 293 -6.73 -12.62 2.13
CA TRP A 293 -8.15 -12.49 1.76
C TRP A 293 -8.87 -13.80 1.45
N ASN A 294 -8.20 -14.91 1.54
CA ASN A 294 -8.75 -16.27 1.44
C ASN A 294 -9.23 -16.77 2.81
N PRO A 295 -9.57 -18.05 3.02
CA PRO A 295 -9.92 -18.60 4.33
C PRO A 295 -8.78 -18.53 5.36
N PHE A 296 -8.26 -17.34 5.60
CA PHE A 296 -7.07 -17.03 6.40
C PHE A 296 -7.10 -17.66 7.78
N PHE A 297 -8.21 -17.52 8.54
CA PHE A 297 -8.29 -18.06 9.90
C PHE A 297 -8.27 -19.59 9.94
N VAL A 298 -8.79 -20.27 8.90
CA VAL A 298 -8.71 -21.72 8.79
C VAL A 298 -7.27 -22.16 8.55
N LYS A 299 -6.56 -21.45 7.67
CA LYS A 299 -5.13 -21.67 7.40
C LYS A 299 -4.28 -21.37 8.64
N LEU A 300 -4.55 -20.26 9.33
CA LEU A 300 -3.89 -19.87 10.57
C LEU A 300 -4.01 -20.96 11.64
N ALA A 301 -5.24 -21.40 11.91
CA ALA A 301 -5.50 -22.47 12.89
C ALA A 301 -4.83 -23.79 12.49
N LYS A 302 -4.85 -24.15 11.20
CA LYS A 302 -4.15 -25.33 10.67
C LYS A 302 -2.66 -25.23 10.93
N ASN A 303 -2.03 -24.12 10.55
CA ASN A 303 -0.58 -23.96 10.62
C ASN A 303 -0.07 -23.91 12.06
N ILE A 304 -0.81 -23.24 12.96
CA ILE A 304 -0.54 -23.30 14.40
C ILE A 304 -0.65 -24.77 14.89
N GLY A 305 -1.66 -25.51 14.48
CA GLY A 305 -1.82 -26.93 14.83
C GLY A 305 -0.69 -27.80 14.31
N VAL A 306 -0.19 -27.56 13.09
CA VAL A 306 1.00 -28.24 12.52
C VAL A 306 2.24 -27.91 13.34
N THR A 307 2.44 -26.67 13.75
CA THR A 307 3.58 -26.24 14.56
C THR A 307 3.58 -26.96 15.92
N TYR A 308 2.46 -26.97 16.62
CA TYR A 308 2.34 -27.64 17.95
C TYR A 308 2.43 -29.16 17.88
N SER A 309 1.78 -29.80 16.91
CA SER A 309 1.75 -31.26 16.79
C SER A 309 3.06 -31.83 16.25
N GLY A 310 3.80 -31.03 15.53
CA GLY A 310 4.96 -31.48 14.78
C GLY A 310 4.61 -32.37 13.58
N LYS A 311 3.35 -32.43 13.15
CA LYS A 311 2.86 -33.34 12.09
C LYS A 311 2.00 -32.56 11.08
N GLY A 312 2.05 -33.01 9.83
CA GLY A 312 1.30 -32.43 8.73
C GLY A 312 2.09 -31.38 7.97
N GLU A 313 1.44 -30.82 6.96
CA GLU A 313 1.98 -29.78 6.07
C GLU A 313 1.31 -28.43 6.36
N TYR A 314 2.10 -27.37 6.28
CA TYR A 314 1.60 -26.02 6.38
C TYR A 314 0.72 -25.68 5.17
N ALA A 315 -0.38 -24.98 5.40
CA ALA A 315 -1.14 -24.38 4.32
C ALA A 315 -0.37 -23.20 3.74
N SER A 316 -0.36 -23.08 2.43
CA SER A 316 0.11 -21.86 1.78
C SER A 316 -0.84 -20.69 2.05
N GLY A 317 -0.30 -19.50 2.25
CA GLY A 317 -1.09 -18.27 2.31
C GLY A 317 -1.84 -18.04 0.99
N THR A 318 -1.12 -17.91 -0.11
CA THR A 318 -1.64 -17.69 -1.46
C THR A 318 -2.09 -18.98 -2.15
N ASP A 319 -2.69 -18.87 -3.33
CA ASP A 319 -2.93 -20.01 -4.22
C ASP A 319 -1.64 -20.33 -5.01
N PRO A 320 -1.01 -21.49 -4.81
CA PRO A 320 0.28 -21.79 -5.46
C PRO A 320 0.18 -21.89 -6.99
N LYS A 321 -0.97 -22.31 -7.54
CA LYS A 321 -1.14 -22.42 -9.00
C LYS A 321 -1.26 -21.03 -9.62
N TYR A 322 -1.96 -20.14 -8.96
CA TYR A 322 -2.07 -18.77 -9.40
C TYR A 322 -0.72 -18.05 -9.34
N MET A 323 0.04 -18.25 -8.26
CA MET A 323 1.39 -17.64 -8.15
C MET A 323 2.34 -18.14 -9.24
N GLU A 324 2.35 -19.45 -9.54
CA GLU A 324 3.13 -20.00 -10.66
C GLU A 324 2.71 -19.36 -12.01
N PHE A 325 1.41 -19.27 -12.29
CA PHE A 325 0.89 -18.61 -13.47
C PHE A 325 1.33 -17.14 -13.56
N LEU A 326 1.26 -16.41 -12.46
CA LEU A 326 1.70 -15.02 -12.37
C LEU A 326 3.20 -14.89 -12.63
N PHE A 327 4.04 -15.76 -12.04
CA PHE A 327 5.49 -15.75 -12.26
C PHE A 327 5.84 -16.03 -13.71
N ASP A 328 5.20 -17.02 -14.34
CA ASP A 328 5.42 -17.36 -15.75
C ASP A 328 5.03 -16.18 -16.66
N LYS A 329 3.82 -15.62 -16.48
CA LYS A 329 3.35 -14.47 -17.27
C LYS A 329 4.25 -13.24 -17.12
N THR A 330 4.70 -12.96 -15.89
CA THR A 330 5.61 -11.83 -15.63
C THR A 330 6.96 -12.06 -16.30
N THR A 331 7.52 -13.27 -16.20
CA THR A 331 8.78 -13.63 -16.86
C THR A 331 8.66 -13.54 -18.38
N ASP A 332 7.58 -14.07 -18.96
CA ASP A 332 7.30 -14.02 -20.41
C ASP A 332 7.24 -12.57 -20.91
N THR A 333 6.57 -11.67 -20.20
CA THR A 333 6.51 -10.25 -20.59
C THR A 333 7.89 -9.58 -20.52
N ILE A 334 8.72 -9.94 -19.56
CA ILE A 334 10.09 -9.41 -19.47
C ILE A 334 10.93 -9.89 -20.66
N VAL A 335 10.82 -11.19 -21.00
CA VAL A 335 11.51 -11.77 -22.16
C VAL A 335 11.08 -11.10 -23.46
N GLU A 336 9.77 -10.92 -23.67
CA GLU A 336 9.24 -10.29 -24.89
C GLU A 336 9.58 -8.79 -24.97
N ALA A 337 9.54 -8.06 -23.86
CA ALA A 337 9.98 -6.67 -23.81
C ALA A 337 11.46 -6.53 -24.16
N CYS A 338 12.32 -7.41 -23.67
CA CYS A 338 13.76 -7.44 -24.04
C CYS A 338 13.98 -7.69 -25.53
N LYS A 339 13.13 -8.50 -26.18
CA LYS A 339 13.21 -8.80 -27.62
C LYS A 339 12.63 -7.68 -28.49
N SER A 340 11.71 -6.88 -27.98
CA SER A 340 10.98 -5.85 -28.72
C SER A 340 11.60 -4.45 -28.62
N MET A 341 12.82 -4.32 -28.11
CA MET A 341 13.46 -3.03 -27.86
C MET A 341 13.66 -2.23 -29.16
N LYS A 342 13.34 -0.95 -29.09
CA LYS A 342 13.45 0.03 -30.17
C LYS A 342 14.22 1.25 -29.72
N SER A 343 14.98 1.85 -30.66
CA SER A 343 15.63 3.13 -30.42
C SER A 343 14.62 4.28 -30.49
N GLY A 344 14.81 5.29 -29.68
CA GLY A 344 13.91 6.44 -29.68
C GLY A 344 14.34 7.56 -28.74
N GLU A 345 13.41 8.49 -28.54
CA GLU A 345 13.56 9.64 -27.66
C GLU A 345 12.61 9.52 -26.47
N MET A 346 13.05 9.99 -25.30
CA MET A 346 12.22 10.02 -24.09
C MET A 346 11.94 11.48 -23.69
N TYR A 347 10.72 11.71 -23.27
CA TYR A 347 10.23 13.01 -22.83
C TYR A 347 9.54 12.87 -21.47
N GLU A 348 9.59 13.90 -20.66
CA GLU A 348 8.93 14.02 -19.38
C GLU A 348 8.00 15.22 -19.36
N ALA A 349 6.81 15.04 -18.82
CA ALA A 349 5.85 16.10 -18.52
C ALA A 349 5.19 15.80 -17.17
N THR A 350 5.23 16.78 -16.26
CA THR A 350 4.68 16.63 -14.91
C THR A 350 3.75 17.79 -14.58
N LEU A 351 2.56 17.46 -14.10
CA LEU A 351 1.70 18.36 -13.37
C LEU A 351 2.07 18.24 -11.89
N ASP A 352 2.65 19.28 -11.30
CA ASP A 352 3.24 19.23 -9.95
C ASP A 352 2.20 19.09 -8.84
N HIS A 353 0.98 19.57 -9.04
CA HIS A 353 -0.09 19.53 -8.05
C HIS A 353 -1.39 19.04 -8.68
N LEU A 354 -1.72 17.77 -8.46
CA LEU A 354 -3.00 17.20 -8.84
C LEU A 354 -4.13 17.70 -7.91
N GLY A 355 -3.79 17.90 -6.63
CA GLY A 355 -4.62 18.53 -5.61
C GLY A 355 -5.66 17.63 -4.97
N GLU A 356 -6.28 18.17 -3.91
CA GLU A 356 -7.28 17.48 -3.09
C GLU A 356 -8.58 17.12 -3.84
N ASP A 357 -8.78 17.71 -5.01
CA ASP A 357 -9.90 17.32 -5.90
C ASP A 357 -9.75 15.91 -6.45
N TYR A 358 -8.52 15.39 -6.56
CA TYR A 358 -8.21 14.06 -7.12
C TYR A 358 -7.70 13.07 -6.10
N ILE A 359 -7.07 13.51 -5.05
CA ILE A 359 -6.52 12.67 -4.00
C ILE A 359 -6.95 13.16 -2.62
N ASN A 360 -7.07 12.23 -1.67
CA ASN A 360 -7.44 12.52 -0.30
C ASN A 360 -6.44 11.83 0.63
N ASP A 361 -5.90 12.60 1.56
CA ASP A 361 -5.07 12.05 2.63
C ASP A 361 -5.93 11.84 3.88
N LYS A 362 -5.88 10.63 4.42
CA LYS A 362 -6.63 10.25 5.61
C LYS A 362 -5.82 10.27 6.90
N ARG A 363 -4.54 10.55 6.82
CA ARG A 363 -3.64 10.55 7.98
C ARG A 363 -3.50 11.91 8.70
N GLY A 364 -4.47 12.79 8.60
CA GLY A 364 -4.48 14.05 9.35
C GLY A 364 -4.28 15.27 8.47
N VAL A 365 -3.19 16.00 8.65
CA VAL A 365 -2.90 17.16 7.79
C VAL A 365 -2.54 16.67 6.40
N PHE A 366 -3.25 17.17 5.37
CA PHE A 366 -2.98 16.78 3.99
C PHE A 366 -1.50 16.96 3.65
N ASP A 367 -0.88 15.85 3.31
CA ASP A 367 0.50 15.79 2.83
C ASP A 367 0.60 14.67 1.78
N ALA A 368 0.94 15.01 0.55
CA ALA A 368 0.97 14.07 -0.55
C ALA A 368 2.08 14.40 -1.54
N VAL A 369 2.65 13.37 -2.15
CA VAL A 369 3.42 13.49 -3.39
C VAL A 369 2.38 13.50 -4.51
N ASP A 370 1.78 14.66 -4.79
CA ASP A 370 0.57 14.85 -5.59
C ASP A 370 0.83 15.20 -7.06
N ASN A 371 1.97 14.76 -7.58
CA ASN A 371 2.29 14.92 -8.99
C ASN A 371 1.55 13.92 -9.88
N LEU A 372 1.23 14.34 -11.12
CA LEU A 372 0.84 13.46 -12.21
C LEU A 372 1.91 13.54 -13.29
N THR A 373 2.74 12.51 -13.39
CA THR A 373 3.90 12.45 -14.28
C THR A 373 3.68 11.50 -15.44
N ARG A 374 4.06 11.94 -16.65
CA ARG A 374 4.13 11.10 -17.84
C ARG A 374 5.57 11.09 -18.36
N LEU A 375 6.18 9.89 -18.39
CA LEU A 375 7.36 9.63 -19.22
C LEU A 375 6.87 9.04 -20.54
N ARG A 376 7.18 9.72 -21.65
CA ARG A 376 6.76 9.37 -23.01
C ARG A 376 7.96 8.95 -23.83
N PHE A 377 7.95 7.72 -24.32
CA PHE A 377 8.94 7.23 -25.27
C PHE A 377 8.38 7.23 -26.69
N VAL A 378 9.11 7.87 -27.60
CA VAL A 378 8.78 8.00 -29.01
C VAL A 378 9.80 7.19 -29.84
N PRO A 379 9.41 6.06 -30.44
CA PRO A 379 10.31 5.25 -31.28
C PRO A 379 10.73 5.97 -32.55
N ASP A 380 12.02 5.83 -32.93
CA ASP A 380 12.57 6.42 -34.16
C ASP A 380 11.89 5.88 -35.44
N ASP A 381 11.33 4.67 -35.38
CA ASP A 381 10.67 4.01 -36.52
C ASP A 381 9.19 4.39 -36.70
N GLY A 382 8.68 5.31 -35.87
CA GLY A 382 7.29 5.77 -35.89
C GLY A 382 6.26 4.71 -35.45
N SER A 383 6.72 3.67 -34.77
CA SER A 383 5.81 2.68 -34.18
C SER A 383 5.16 3.20 -32.89
N THR A 384 4.43 2.32 -32.18
CA THR A 384 3.66 2.62 -30.97
C THR A 384 4.50 3.33 -29.90
N GLU A 385 4.07 4.50 -29.47
CA GLU A 385 4.63 5.22 -28.31
C GLU A 385 4.34 4.48 -27.03
N THR A 386 5.14 4.73 -25.98
CA THR A 386 4.92 4.15 -24.67
C THR A 386 4.85 5.26 -23.60
N TYR A 387 3.76 5.26 -22.83
CA TYR A 387 3.58 6.15 -21.68
C TYR A 387 3.75 5.38 -20.39
N ILE A 388 4.67 5.86 -19.55
CA ILE A 388 4.80 5.44 -18.15
C ILE A 388 4.20 6.56 -17.32
N VAL A 389 3.13 6.26 -16.60
CA VAL A 389 2.39 7.23 -15.78
C VAL A 389 2.65 6.94 -14.31
N ASN A 390 3.01 7.98 -13.54
CA ASN A 390 3.19 7.90 -12.10
C ASN A 390 2.31 8.92 -11.41
N MET A 391 1.58 8.47 -10.39
CA MET A 391 0.85 9.28 -9.42
C MET A 391 0.58 8.45 -8.16
N SER A 392 0.23 9.12 -7.06
CA SER A 392 -0.06 8.46 -5.78
C SER A 392 -1.56 8.41 -5.54
N ALA A 393 -2.20 7.24 -5.67
CA ALA A 393 -3.56 7.02 -5.20
C ALA A 393 -3.90 5.51 -5.17
N HIS A 394 -4.64 5.07 -4.16
CA HIS A 394 -5.13 3.71 -4.07
C HIS A 394 -6.14 3.39 -5.18
N PRO A 395 -5.93 2.34 -6.01
CA PRO A 395 -6.97 1.76 -6.85
C PRO A 395 -7.89 0.86 -6.00
N TYR A 396 -8.86 1.46 -5.33
CA TYR A 396 -9.70 0.78 -4.33
C TYR A 396 -11.21 0.90 -4.59
N ILE A 397 -11.60 1.61 -5.63
CA ILE A 397 -12.99 2.02 -5.86
C ILE A 397 -13.89 0.82 -6.15
N THR A 398 -13.51 -0.03 -7.08
CA THR A 398 -14.31 -1.18 -7.55
C THR A 398 -14.47 -2.28 -6.49
N GLY A 399 -13.49 -2.43 -5.60
CA GLY A 399 -13.51 -3.44 -4.53
C GLY A 399 -14.50 -3.15 -3.39
N LEU A 400 -15.05 -1.93 -3.30
CA LEU A 400 -15.96 -1.55 -2.22
C LEU A 400 -17.36 -2.13 -2.40
N LYS A 401 -17.84 -2.82 -1.37
CA LYS A 401 -19.23 -3.25 -1.29
C LYS A 401 -20.15 -2.07 -1.00
N THR A 402 -21.22 -1.98 -1.76
CA THR A 402 -22.31 -1.01 -1.58
C THR A 402 -23.66 -1.71 -1.79
N ASP A 403 -24.77 -0.98 -1.67
CA ASP A 403 -26.10 -1.51 -2.00
C ASP A 403 -26.22 -1.95 -3.47
N LYS A 404 -25.35 -1.48 -4.35
CA LYS A 404 -25.38 -1.71 -5.79
C LYS A 404 -24.14 -2.43 -6.35
N SER A 405 -23.11 -2.65 -5.51
CA SER A 405 -21.89 -3.40 -5.84
C SER A 405 -21.67 -4.49 -4.81
N SER A 406 -21.40 -5.71 -5.25
CA SER A 406 -21.18 -6.84 -4.34
C SER A 406 -19.83 -6.78 -3.63
N GLY A 407 -18.86 -6.05 -4.18
CA GLY A 407 -17.46 -6.06 -3.77
C GLY A 407 -16.75 -7.37 -4.10
N LYS A 408 -17.27 -8.12 -5.07
CA LYS A 408 -16.72 -9.39 -5.58
C LYS A 408 -16.48 -9.34 -7.09
N GLU A 409 -16.40 -8.15 -7.61
CA GLU A 409 -16.07 -7.85 -8.98
C GLU A 409 -14.55 -7.76 -9.16
N LEU A 410 -13.96 -8.61 -9.99
CA LEU A 410 -12.56 -8.52 -10.38
C LEU A 410 -12.38 -7.35 -11.36
N SER A 411 -11.44 -6.48 -11.08
CA SER A 411 -11.13 -5.29 -11.90
C SER A 411 -9.72 -4.78 -11.57
N ALA A 412 -9.05 -4.19 -12.55
CA ALA A 412 -7.84 -3.38 -12.32
C ALA A 412 -8.16 -1.95 -11.83
N ASP A 413 -9.43 -1.66 -11.53
CA ASP A 413 -9.90 -0.38 -11.02
C ASP A 413 -9.69 0.77 -12.01
N TYR A 414 -9.51 2.01 -11.52
CA TYR A 414 -9.38 3.20 -12.35
C TYR A 414 -8.18 3.14 -13.33
N THR A 415 -7.16 2.36 -13.03
CA THR A 415 -5.97 2.23 -13.91
C THR A 415 -6.33 1.59 -15.25
N TYR A 416 -7.28 0.64 -15.27
CA TYR A 416 -7.81 0.09 -16.52
C TYR A 416 -8.48 1.17 -17.37
N TYR A 417 -9.34 1.99 -16.78
CA TYR A 417 -10.07 3.04 -17.51
C TYR A 417 -9.15 4.18 -17.96
N MET A 418 -8.10 4.48 -17.20
CA MET A 418 -7.04 5.39 -17.62
C MET A 418 -6.34 4.87 -18.87
N GLU A 419 -5.96 3.57 -18.90
CA GLU A 419 -5.40 2.93 -20.09
C GLU A 419 -6.31 3.07 -21.31
N GLN A 420 -7.64 2.86 -21.15
CA GLN A 420 -8.58 2.93 -22.27
C GLN A 420 -8.56 4.31 -22.96
N ILE A 421 -8.48 5.38 -22.20
CA ILE A 421 -8.38 6.74 -22.73
C ILE A 421 -7.02 6.96 -23.41
N ILE A 422 -5.92 6.63 -22.74
CA ILE A 422 -4.56 6.84 -23.27
C ILE A 422 -4.35 6.01 -24.54
N SER A 423 -4.78 4.75 -24.55
CA SER A 423 -4.66 3.87 -25.72
C SER A 423 -5.54 4.32 -26.88
N SER A 424 -6.63 5.06 -26.61
CA SER A 424 -7.49 5.62 -27.66
C SER A 424 -6.93 6.92 -28.26
N ALA A 425 -5.97 7.57 -27.59
CA ALA A 425 -5.23 8.67 -28.15
C ALA A 425 -4.46 8.19 -29.40
N GLU A 426 -4.25 9.06 -30.35
CA GLU A 426 -3.46 8.79 -31.56
C GLU A 426 -3.87 7.48 -32.31
N ASN A 427 -5.17 7.22 -32.43
CA ASN A 427 -5.71 6.08 -33.16
C ASN A 427 -5.41 4.70 -32.55
N ASN A 428 -5.47 4.57 -31.23
CA ASN A 428 -5.22 3.34 -30.49
C ASN A 428 -3.77 2.83 -30.56
N ASN A 429 -2.81 3.73 -30.57
CA ASN A 429 -1.42 3.40 -30.81
C ASN A 429 -0.48 3.84 -29.67
N THR A 430 -0.91 3.73 -28.43
CA THR A 430 -0.10 4.07 -27.26
C THR A 430 -0.06 2.92 -26.25
N ASN A 431 1.14 2.44 -25.93
CA ASN A 431 1.35 1.52 -24.82
C ASN A 431 1.26 2.27 -23.50
N PHE A 432 0.80 1.59 -22.47
CA PHE A 432 0.57 2.18 -21.15
C PHE A 432 1.20 1.34 -20.04
N MET A 433 1.81 2.00 -19.06
CA MET A 433 2.23 1.45 -17.79
C MET A 433 1.90 2.45 -16.68
N PHE A 434 1.28 1.97 -15.59
CA PHE A 434 1.04 2.75 -14.39
C PHE A 434 1.97 2.28 -13.27
N ILE A 435 2.61 3.22 -12.58
CA ILE A 435 3.41 2.97 -11.36
C ILE A 435 2.87 3.87 -10.26
N ASN A 436 2.44 3.26 -9.16
CA ASN A 436 1.94 4.01 -8.01
C ASN A 436 3.08 4.73 -7.27
N GLY A 437 2.75 5.81 -6.56
CA GLY A 437 3.70 6.60 -5.79
C GLY A 437 3.69 6.30 -4.29
N ALA A 438 3.95 7.32 -3.45
CA ALA A 438 3.83 7.24 -2.00
C ALA A 438 2.34 7.28 -1.62
N LEU A 439 1.78 6.15 -1.21
CA LEU A 439 0.33 5.99 -1.15
C LEU A 439 -0.24 5.68 0.25
N CYS A 440 0.59 5.60 1.30
CA CYS A 440 0.07 5.42 2.65
C CYS A 440 -0.91 6.54 3.03
N GLY A 441 -2.16 6.19 3.26
CA GLY A 441 -3.21 7.16 3.55
C GLY A 441 -3.77 7.91 2.34
N ILE A 442 -3.19 7.77 1.15
CA ILE A 442 -3.58 8.51 -0.05
C ILE A 442 -4.58 7.72 -0.89
N TYR A 443 -5.78 8.24 -0.99
CA TYR A 443 -6.90 7.62 -1.68
C TYR A 443 -7.35 8.44 -2.89
N SER A 444 -7.92 7.76 -3.88
CA SER A 444 -8.62 8.40 -4.98
C SER A 444 -9.83 9.15 -4.43
N ALA A 445 -9.85 10.46 -4.54
CA ALA A 445 -10.84 11.31 -3.88
C ALA A 445 -11.76 12.01 -4.84
N ARG A 446 -11.61 11.77 -6.12
CA ARG A 446 -12.30 12.65 -7.02
C ARG A 446 -13.76 12.72 -6.80
N GLY A 447 -14.05 13.87 -6.68
CA GLY A 447 -15.23 14.50 -6.96
C GLY A 447 -15.78 14.36 -8.37
N VAL A 448 -15.35 13.39 -9.17
CA VAL A 448 -16.10 12.96 -10.37
C VAL A 448 -17.47 12.45 -9.98
N THR A 449 -17.63 12.13 -8.72
CA THR A 449 -18.90 11.84 -8.09
C THR A 449 -19.62 13.09 -7.62
N ASN A 450 -19.00 14.25 -7.68
CA ASN A 450 -19.63 15.55 -7.37
C ASN A 450 -20.64 16.01 -8.43
N ASP A 451 -20.89 15.19 -9.47
CA ASP A 451 -22.00 15.35 -10.40
C ASP A 451 -23.38 15.31 -9.71
N GLY A 452 -23.41 15.03 -8.41
CA GLY A 452 -24.63 14.97 -7.61
C GLY A 452 -25.52 13.78 -7.87
N VAL A 453 -25.12 12.92 -8.82
CA VAL A 453 -25.78 11.64 -9.03
C VAL A 453 -25.30 10.71 -7.92
N ALA A 454 -26.20 10.20 -7.10
CA ALA A 454 -25.88 9.16 -6.13
C ALA A 454 -25.17 8.03 -6.88
N THR A 455 -23.97 7.71 -6.49
CA THR A 455 -23.13 6.71 -7.17
C THR A 455 -23.89 5.41 -7.28
N VAL A 456 -24.12 5.00 -8.50
CA VAL A 456 -24.98 3.84 -8.76
C VAL A 456 -24.19 2.56 -8.56
N ARG A 457 -22.96 2.51 -9.09
CA ARG A 457 -22.05 1.37 -8.98
C ARG A 457 -20.63 1.86 -8.83
N ARG A 458 -19.83 1.14 -8.08
CA ARG A 458 -18.41 1.47 -7.90
C ARG A 458 -17.61 1.40 -9.21
N SER A 459 -17.96 0.48 -10.09
CA SER A 459 -17.35 0.41 -11.42
C SER A 459 -17.58 1.66 -12.28
N GLU A 460 -18.75 2.31 -12.15
CA GLU A 460 -19.02 3.58 -12.85
C GLU A 460 -18.16 4.72 -12.27
N GLU A 461 -17.97 4.74 -10.96
CA GLU A 461 -17.11 5.71 -10.27
C GLU A 461 -15.65 5.54 -10.69
N ALA A 462 -15.12 4.30 -10.69
CA ALA A 462 -13.77 4.00 -11.17
C ALA A 462 -13.58 4.37 -12.65
N THR A 463 -14.61 4.10 -13.49
CA THR A 463 -14.61 4.49 -14.90
C THR A 463 -14.47 6.01 -15.07
N ARG A 464 -15.24 6.79 -14.32
CA ARG A 464 -15.21 8.26 -14.39
C ARG A 464 -13.86 8.81 -13.99
N TYR A 465 -13.38 8.35 -12.82
CA TYR A 465 -12.10 8.78 -12.27
C TYR A 465 -10.93 8.43 -13.20
N GLY A 466 -10.84 7.18 -13.65
CA GLY A 466 -9.79 6.72 -14.56
C GLY A 466 -9.84 7.41 -15.92
N ASN A 467 -11.02 7.60 -16.48
CA ASN A 467 -11.19 8.30 -17.75
C ASN A 467 -10.76 9.76 -17.68
N GLU A 468 -11.04 10.46 -16.57
CA GLU A 468 -10.66 11.85 -16.39
C GLU A 468 -9.14 11.98 -16.24
N LEU A 469 -8.52 11.15 -15.40
CA LEU A 469 -7.06 11.09 -15.28
C LEU A 469 -6.38 10.74 -16.61
N GLY A 470 -6.94 9.78 -17.37
CA GLY A 470 -6.43 9.43 -18.69
C GLY A 470 -6.44 10.62 -19.66
N ARG A 471 -7.51 11.44 -19.63
CA ARG A 471 -7.60 12.68 -20.42
C ARG A 471 -6.56 13.69 -20.01
N MET A 472 -6.36 13.88 -18.69
CA MET A 472 -5.33 14.77 -18.15
C MET A 472 -3.93 14.33 -18.60
N VAL A 473 -3.61 13.03 -18.52
CA VAL A 473 -2.31 12.48 -18.99
C VAL A 473 -2.09 12.76 -20.47
N VAL A 474 -3.09 12.58 -21.32
CA VAL A 474 -3.01 12.91 -22.77
C VAL A 474 -2.81 14.40 -22.99
N ALA A 475 -3.52 15.21 -22.22
CA ALA A 475 -3.57 16.66 -22.40
C ALA A 475 -2.45 17.43 -21.70
N LEU A 476 -1.55 16.78 -20.95
CA LEU A 476 -0.54 17.46 -20.12
C LEU A 476 0.15 18.64 -20.81
N THR A 477 0.45 18.53 -22.11
CA THR A 477 1.16 19.55 -22.89
C THR A 477 0.25 20.36 -23.81
N MET A 478 -1.07 20.11 -23.78
CA MET A 478 -2.03 20.78 -24.65
C MET A 478 -2.58 22.04 -23.98
N THR A 479 -2.72 23.08 -24.75
CA THR A 479 -3.45 24.29 -24.35
C THR A 479 -4.94 23.98 -24.23
N LYS A 480 -5.68 24.77 -23.45
CA LYS A 480 -7.13 24.67 -23.35
C LYS A 480 -7.83 24.73 -24.70
N ASP A 481 -7.37 25.59 -25.61
CA ASP A 481 -7.91 25.67 -26.99
C ASP A 481 -7.67 24.40 -27.79
N GLU A 482 -6.57 23.71 -27.57
CA GLU A 482 -6.30 22.41 -28.23
C GLU A 482 -7.17 21.31 -27.65
N ILE A 483 -7.37 21.29 -26.35
CA ILE A 483 -8.31 20.37 -25.67
C ILE A 483 -9.72 20.55 -26.23
N MET A 484 -10.19 21.80 -26.28
CA MET A 484 -11.54 22.10 -26.81
C MET A 484 -11.68 21.72 -28.29
N ARG A 485 -10.64 21.91 -29.10
CA ARG A 485 -10.64 21.51 -30.52
C ARG A 485 -10.63 20.01 -30.73
N ALA A 486 -10.07 19.25 -29.80
CA ALA A 486 -10.12 17.78 -29.82
C ALA A 486 -11.56 17.25 -29.66
N GLY A 487 -12.44 18.02 -29.01
CA GLY A 487 -13.86 17.70 -28.84
C GLY A 487 -14.13 16.74 -27.68
N ASP A 488 -15.36 16.24 -27.62
CA ASP A 488 -15.93 15.56 -26.46
C ASP A 488 -15.14 14.35 -25.96
N TRP A 489 -14.40 13.65 -26.81
CA TRP A 489 -13.57 12.53 -26.36
C TRP A 489 -12.50 12.94 -25.36
N LEU A 490 -12.02 14.21 -25.41
CA LEU A 490 -11.04 14.76 -24.50
C LEU A 490 -11.67 15.71 -23.46
N THR A 491 -12.65 16.56 -23.86
CA THR A 491 -13.34 17.48 -22.95
C THR A 491 -14.29 16.76 -22.00
N ASN A 492 -14.97 15.71 -22.46
CA ASN A 492 -16.05 15.02 -21.74
C ASN A 492 -17.26 15.91 -21.43
N ASP A 493 -17.50 16.95 -22.26
CA ASP A 493 -18.58 17.94 -22.05
C ASP A 493 -19.97 17.30 -21.97
N LYS A 494 -20.18 16.24 -22.75
CA LYS A 494 -21.43 15.49 -22.72
C LYS A 494 -21.70 14.89 -21.33
N PHE A 495 -20.67 14.35 -20.67
CA PHE A 495 -20.82 13.79 -19.33
C PHE A 495 -21.25 14.87 -18.33
N TYR A 496 -20.60 16.04 -18.35
CA TYR A 496 -20.93 17.13 -17.44
C TYR A 496 -22.34 17.69 -17.70
N ALA A 497 -22.74 17.77 -18.97
CA ALA A 497 -24.08 18.19 -19.36
C ALA A 497 -25.15 17.19 -18.88
N ASP A 498 -24.92 15.89 -19.10
CA ASP A 498 -25.83 14.82 -18.66
C ASP A 498 -25.95 14.79 -17.12
N ALA A 499 -24.86 15.00 -16.40
CA ALA A 499 -24.84 15.09 -14.95
C ALA A 499 -25.64 16.29 -14.44
N ALA A 500 -25.42 17.46 -15.02
CA ALA A 500 -26.19 18.65 -14.69
C ALA A 500 -27.69 18.49 -14.96
N GLU A 501 -28.06 17.83 -16.05
CA GLU A 501 -29.47 17.53 -16.36
C GLU A 501 -30.07 16.55 -15.36
N ALA A 502 -29.33 15.51 -14.96
CA ALA A 502 -29.75 14.53 -13.97
C ALA A 502 -30.02 15.19 -12.60
N ILE A 503 -29.16 16.12 -12.17
CA ILE A 503 -29.36 16.88 -10.92
C ILE A 503 -30.64 17.72 -11.02
N LYS A 504 -30.83 18.48 -12.11
CA LYS A 504 -32.00 19.31 -12.31
C LYS A 504 -33.31 18.53 -12.25
N ASN A 505 -33.30 17.33 -12.84
CA ASN A 505 -34.45 16.45 -12.94
C ASN A 505 -34.66 15.55 -11.70
N ASN A 506 -33.75 15.56 -10.72
CA ASN A 506 -33.92 14.77 -9.51
C ASN A 506 -35.04 15.31 -8.63
N THR A 507 -36.08 14.51 -8.43
CA THR A 507 -37.27 14.89 -7.63
C THR A 507 -37.09 14.69 -6.14
N GLU A 508 -36.01 14.02 -5.71
CA GLU A 508 -35.73 13.79 -4.29
C GLU A 508 -34.91 14.92 -3.65
N LEU A 509 -34.31 15.80 -4.47
CA LEU A 509 -33.51 16.93 -4.02
C LEU A 509 -34.33 18.21 -3.96
N THR A 510 -34.09 19.02 -2.94
CA THR A 510 -34.59 20.42 -2.85
C THR A 510 -33.88 21.31 -3.87
N ASP A 511 -34.43 22.47 -4.18
CA ASP A 511 -33.83 23.43 -5.12
C ASP A 511 -32.45 23.92 -4.61
N GLU A 512 -32.27 24.07 -3.29
CA GLU A 512 -31.01 24.46 -2.65
C GLU A 512 -29.95 23.36 -2.81
N GLU A 513 -30.31 22.09 -2.57
CA GLU A 513 -29.42 20.94 -2.76
C GLU A 513 -29.05 20.79 -4.22
N LYS A 514 -30.00 20.97 -5.16
CA LYS A 514 -29.70 20.95 -6.59
C LYS A 514 -28.69 22.03 -6.96
N GLN A 515 -28.89 23.27 -6.49
CA GLN A 515 -27.96 24.35 -6.80
C GLN A 515 -26.56 24.07 -6.23
N LYS A 516 -26.47 23.65 -4.96
CA LYS A 516 -25.18 23.25 -4.36
C LYS A 516 -24.47 22.18 -5.15
N LYS A 517 -25.20 21.18 -5.65
CA LYS A 517 -24.63 20.10 -6.45
C LYS A 517 -24.21 20.54 -7.86
N LEU A 518 -24.95 21.44 -8.47
CA LEU A 518 -24.59 22.03 -9.77
C LEU A 518 -23.33 22.89 -9.66
N ASP A 519 -23.22 23.67 -8.57
CA ASP A 519 -22.05 24.50 -8.29
C ASP A 519 -20.79 23.66 -7.98
N ALA A 520 -20.98 22.41 -7.56
CA ALA A 520 -19.90 21.48 -7.27
C ALA A 520 -19.39 20.70 -8.50
N ILE A 521 -20.06 20.81 -9.66
CA ILE A 521 -19.56 20.23 -10.90
C ILE A 521 -18.32 21.00 -11.35
N THR A 522 -17.18 20.34 -11.29
CA THR A 522 -15.89 20.90 -11.73
C THR A 522 -15.50 20.26 -13.06
N VAL A 523 -15.33 21.05 -14.09
CA VAL A 523 -14.81 20.60 -15.38
C VAL A 523 -13.29 20.55 -15.31
N TRP A 524 -12.68 19.39 -15.53
CA TRP A 524 -11.26 19.15 -15.28
C TRP A 524 -10.32 20.13 -16.00
N TYR A 525 -10.70 20.61 -17.20
CA TYR A 525 -9.88 21.51 -18.02
C TYR A 525 -10.26 23.00 -17.88
N GLU A 526 -11.16 23.36 -16.95
CA GLU A 526 -11.64 24.76 -16.85
C GLU A 526 -10.49 25.74 -16.56
N ASN A 527 -9.63 25.37 -15.62
CA ASN A 527 -8.44 26.15 -15.24
C ASN A 527 -7.14 25.51 -15.72
N TRP A 528 -7.22 24.73 -16.79
CA TRP A 528 -6.08 23.97 -17.29
C TRP A 528 -5.00 24.86 -17.89
N GLU A 529 -3.77 24.65 -17.42
CA GLU A 529 -2.56 25.23 -17.98
C GLU A 529 -1.64 24.10 -18.45
N PRO A 530 -1.13 24.16 -19.68
CA PRO A 530 -0.25 23.12 -20.20
C PRO A 530 1.09 23.11 -19.47
N VAL A 531 1.59 21.93 -19.15
CA VAL A 531 2.93 21.78 -18.61
C VAL A 531 3.94 21.66 -19.75
N LYS A 532 5.20 21.99 -19.45
CA LYS A 532 6.28 21.89 -20.44
C LYS A 532 6.75 20.45 -20.54
N GLU A 533 6.73 19.89 -21.76
CA GLU A 533 7.41 18.64 -22.02
C GLU A 533 8.92 18.88 -22.22
N THR A 534 9.74 18.08 -21.54
CA THR A 534 11.20 18.17 -21.58
C THR A 534 11.80 16.89 -22.13
N ARG A 535 12.70 17.01 -23.11
CA ARG A 535 13.45 15.86 -23.62
C ARG A 535 14.41 15.36 -22.55
N VAL A 536 14.41 14.05 -22.33
CA VAL A 536 15.24 13.37 -21.34
C VAL A 536 16.49 12.81 -22.01
N GLU A 537 17.67 13.17 -21.51
CA GLU A 537 18.94 12.65 -22.01
C GLU A 537 19.08 11.15 -21.67
N PRO A 538 19.71 10.31 -22.53
CA PRO A 538 19.88 8.90 -22.28
C PRO A 538 20.95 8.63 -21.20
N ILE A 539 20.53 8.82 -19.96
CA ILE A 539 21.29 8.54 -18.73
C ILE A 539 20.37 7.73 -17.83
N LEU A 540 20.77 6.51 -17.49
CA LEU A 540 20.02 5.61 -16.64
C LEU A 540 20.92 5.09 -15.53
N ASN A 541 20.81 5.66 -14.36
CA ASN A 541 21.56 5.23 -13.18
C ASN A 541 20.60 4.61 -12.18
N ILE A 542 20.90 3.45 -11.65
CA ILE A 542 20.07 2.77 -10.67
C ILE A 542 20.92 2.06 -9.60
N ARG A 543 20.51 2.14 -8.34
CA ARG A 543 21.14 1.42 -7.24
C ARG A 543 20.08 0.86 -6.31
N HIS A 544 20.31 -0.39 -5.86
CA HIS A 544 19.47 -1.09 -4.87
C HIS A 544 20.25 -1.44 -3.64
N LYS A 545 19.54 -1.55 -2.51
CA LYS A 545 20.05 -2.07 -1.25
C LYS A 545 18.99 -2.94 -0.58
N GLU A 546 19.37 -4.18 -0.24
CA GLU A 546 18.56 -5.04 0.62
C GLU A 546 18.64 -4.53 2.06
N VAL A 547 17.51 -4.50 2.76
CA VAL A 547 17.39 -3.98 4.12
C VAL A 547 16.79 -5.06 5.01
N LEU A 548 17.48 -5.37 6.10
CA LEU A 548 16.94 -6.23 7.16
C LEU A 548 16.05 -5.41 8.08
N VAL A 549 14.81 -5.85 8.26
CA VAL A 549 13.77 -5.17 9.05
C VAL A 549 13.32 -6.08 10.19
N GLU A 550 13.22 -5.54 11.39
CA GLU A 550 12.62 -6.22 12.55
C GLU A 550 11.10 -6.26 12.41
N ILE A 551 10.50 -7.42 12.66
CA ILE A 551 9.05 -7.56 12.77
C ILE A 551 8.66 -7.32 14.22
N SER A 552 8.34 -6.07 14.54
CA SER A 552 7.92 -5.67 15.90
C SER A 552 6.40 -5.51 16.05
N ASN A 553 5.65 -5.67 14.95
CA ASN A 553 4.20 -5.72 14.97
C ASN A 553 3.74 -7.12 15.43
N PRO A 554 3.06 -7.24 16.58
CA PRO A 554 2.69 -8.55 17.12
C PRO A 554 1.64 -9.30 16.26
N VAL A 555 0.87 -8.61 15.43
CA VAL A 555 -0.06 -9.25 14.47
C VAL A 555 0.75 -9.94 13.39
N ILE A 556 1.68 -9.21 12.76
CA ILE A 556 2.54 -9.76 11.72
C ILE A 556 3.49 -10.83 12.28
N GLU A 557 3.94 -10.67 13.52
CA GLU A 557 4.69 -11.70 14.24
C GLU A 557 3.91 -13.02 14.33
N ALA A 558 2.65 -12.96 14.78
CA ALA A 558 1.80 -14.16 14.87
C ALA A 558 1.55 -14.80 13.49
N VAL A 559 1.30 -13.99 12.47
CA VAL A 559 1.07 -14.44 11.08
C VAL A 559 2.35 -15.03 10.48
N GLY A 560 3.50 -14.42 10.76
CA GLY A 560 4.84 -14.91 10.36
C GLY A 560 5.17 -16.25 11.02
N LYS A 561 4.95 -16.38 12.34
CA LYS A 561 5.08 -17.65 13.07
C LYS A 561 4.11 -18.72 12.52
N ALA A 562 2.98 -18.32 12.00
CA ALA A 562 2.04 -19.23 11.31
C ALA A 562 2.42 -19.52 9.85
N ARG A 563 3.50 -18.97 9.32
CA ARG A 563 3.95 -19.13 7.92
C ARG A 563 2.89 -18.73 6.88
N LEU A 564 2.18 -17.65 7.13
CA LEU A 564 1.19 -17.11 6.21
C LEU A 564 1.64 -15.78 5.57
N VAL A 565 2.77 -15.23 5.98
CA VAL A 565 3.45 -14.10 5.32
C VAL A 565 4.23 -14.61 4.12
N GLY A 566 4.14 -13.94 2.98
CA GLY A 566 4.89 -14.28 1.76
C GLY A 566 6.40 -14.07 1.89
N ASN A 567 6.82 -13.15 2.75
CA ASN A 567 8.22 -12.83 2.99
C ASN A 567 8.97 -13.93 3.75
N LYS A 568 10.26 -14.06 3.50
CA LYS A 568 11.13 -14.95 4.25
C LYS A 568 11.38 -14.42 5.66
N ILE A 569 11.11 -15.24 6.66
CA ILE A 569 11.26 -14.89 8.07
C ILE A 569 12.55 -15.47 8.63
N TYR A 570 13.30 -14.63 9.35
CA TYR A 570 14.47 -14.96 10.16
C TYR A 570 14.16 -14.78 11.64
N TYR A 571 14.89 -15.45 12.51
CA TYR A 571 14.77 -15.27 13.97
C TYR A 571 16.14 -15.25 14.65
N ASP A 572 16.25 -14.42 15.69
CA ASP A 572 17.46 -14.34 16.52
C ASP A 572 17.39 -15.29 17.73
N LYS A 573 18.42 -15.25 18.58
CA LYS A 573 18.52 -16.04 19.82
C LYS A 573 17.42 -15.69 20.87
N ASN A 574 16.76 -14.55 20.74
CA ASN A 574 15.68 -14.10 21.61
C ASN A 574 14.30 -14.39 21.03
N GLU A 575 14.26 -15.09 19.87
CA GLU A 575 13.05 -15.35 19.07
C GLU A 575 12.44 -14.09 18.44
N THR A 576 13.16 -12.96 18.40
CA THR A 576 12.77 -11.77 17.64
C THR A 576 12.78 -12.11 16.15
N LEU A 577 11.72 -11.75 15.46
CA LEU A 577 11.57 -12.03 14.03
C LEU A 577 12.11 -10.87 13.18
N TYR A 578 12.68 -11.23 12.05
CA TYR A 578 13.19 -10.31 11.03
C TYR A 578 12.76 -10.79 9.63
N THR A 579 12.69 -9.84 8.72
CA THR A 579 12.52 -10.10 7.29
C THR A 579 13.42 -9.18 6.48
N THR A 580 13.49 -9.40 5.18
CA THR A 580 14.22 -8.51 4.26
C THR A 580 13.27 -7.80 3.33
N THR A 581 13.57 -6.55 3.05
CA THR A 581 12.94 -5.74 2.02
C THR A 581 14.01 -5.06 1.17
N GLU A 582 13.61 -4.22 0.19
CA GLU A 582 14.54 -3.59 -0.74
C GLU A 582 14.18 -2.13 -0.97
N ILE A 583 15.18 -1.26 -0.96
CA ILE A 583 15.07 0.14 -1.38
C ILE A 583 15.93 0.38 -2.62
N GLY A 584 15.56 1.39 -3.40
CA GLY A 584 16.34 1.77 -4.57
C GLY A 584 16.35 3.27 -4.84
N TYR A 585 17.34 3.70 -5.61
CA TYR A 585 17.46 5.05 -6.14
C TYR A 585 17.71 4.97 -7.65
N LEU A 586 16.94 5.74 -8.41
CA LEU A 586 16.96 5.75 -9.87
C LEU A 586 17.10 7.18 -10.39
N GLU A 587 17.95 7.38 -11.40
CA GLU A 587 18.04 8.60 -12.18
C GLU A 587 17.71 8.32 -13.65
N ILE A 588 16.75 9.05 -14.18
CA ILE A 588 16.40 9.06 -15.60
C ILE A 588 16.75 10.46 -16.14
N GLY A 589 17.73 10.53 -17.01
CA GLY A 589 18.33 11.81 -17.41
C GLY A 589 19.02 12.51 -16.23
N LYS A 590 19.27 13.80 -16.38
CA LYS A 590 19.97 14.61 -15.35
C LYS A 590 19.05 15.08 -14.23
N ASN A 591 17.76 15.17 -14.47
CA ASN A 591 16.85 15.90 -13.59
C ASN A 591 15.85 15.01 -12.87
N ILE A 592 15.46 13.88 -13.43
CA ILE A 592 14.45 13.01 -12.84
C ILE A 592 15.12 12.09 -11.81
N LYS A 593 14.77 12.26 -10.55
CA LYS A 593 15.27 11.51 -9.41
C LYS A 593 14.11 10.77 -8.77
N ILE A 594 14.23 9.46 -8.62
CA ILE A 594 13.13 8.59 -8.20
C ILE A 594 13.60 7.73 -7.03
N ALA A 595 12.83 7.71 -5.97
CA ALA A 595 12.95 6.72 -4.90
C ALA A 595 12.11 5.48 -5.24
N LEU A 596 12.72 4.31 -5.22
CA LEU A 596 12.04 3.01 -5.32
C LEU A 596 11.84 2.50 -3.90
N LEU A 597 10.59 2.44 -3.44
CA LEU A 597 10.29 2.20 -2.04
C LEU A 597 9.32 1.02 -1.88
N PRO A 598 9.57 0.13 -0.92
CA PRO A 598 8.72 -1.04 -0.71
C PRO A 598 7.46 -0.66 0.07
N GLY A 599 6.37 -1.36 -0.23
CA GLY A 599 5.09 -1.20 0.44
C GLY A 599 4.46 0.19 0.30
N GLU A 600 3.50 0.46 1.16
CA GLU A 600 2.73 1.70 1.19
C GLU A 600 3.46 2.76 2.03
N VAL A 601 4.34 3.50 1.38
CA VAL A 601 5.17 4.52 2.06
C VAL A 601 4.37 5.80 2.30
N SER A 602 4.51 6.32 3.52
CA SER A 602 3.92 7.61 3.92
C SER A 602 4.60 8.77 3.18
N PRO A 603 3.82 9.69 2.56
CA PRO A 603 4.34 10.87 1.87
C PRO A 603 5.23 11.74 2.74
N GLU A 604 4.94 11.84 4.03
CA GLU A 604 5.69 12.65 5.01
C GLU A 604 7.17 12.22 5.12
N LEU A 605 7.50 10.97 4.78
CA LEU A 605 8.90 10.52 4.75
C LEU A 605 9.68 11.10 3.57
N ILE A 606 8.98 11.57 2.54
CA ILE A 606 9.59 12.13 1.33
C ILE A 606 10.03 13.56 1.56
N ASP A 607 9.17 14.41 2.15
CA ASP A 607 9.45 15.83 2.33
C ASP A 607 9.71 16.25 3.80
N GLY A 608 9.40 15.39 4.77
CA GLY A 608 9.65 15.64 6.19
C GLY A 608 8.59 16.50 6.87
N LYS A 609 7.39 16.59 6.28
CA LYS A 609 6.26 17.34 6.81
C LYS A 609 5.25 16.44 7.51
N GLY A 610 3.99 16.86 7.56
CA GLY A 610 2.89 16.07 8.09
C GLY A 610 3.20 15.47 9.46
N ALA A 611 2.97 14.19 9.62
CA ALA A 611 3.20 13.44 10.86
C ALA A 611 4.68 13.29 11.26
N CYS A 612 5.64 13.65 10.42
CA CYS A 612 7.05 13.73 10.83
C CYS A 612 7.28 14.81 11.88
N LEU A 613 6.42 15.83 11.96
CA LEU A 613 6.49 16.93 12.91
C LEU A 613 5.73 16.59 14.20
N ALA A 614 6.30 16.97 15.35
CA ALA A 614 5.72 16.71 16.66
C ALA A 614 4.30 17.24 16.86
N GLU A 615 3.98 18.35 16.21
CA GLU A 615 2.66 19.00 16.31
C GLU A 615 1.54 18.22 15.58
N ASN A 616 1.91 17.38 14.63
CA ASN A 616 0.97 16.59 13.83
C ASN A 616 0.94 15.11 14.26
N ALA A 617 2.03 14.60 14.82
CA ALA A 617 2.10 13.21 15.28
C ALA A 617 1.24 12.96 16.53
N TYR A 618 0.59 11.80 16.58
CA TYR A 618 -0.20 11.42 17.76
C TYR A 618 0.63 11.32 19.04
N SER A 619 1.91 10.94 18.92
CA SER A 619 2.81 10.84 20.08
C SER A 619 3.31 12.19 20.61
N GLY A 620 3.12 13.29 19.88
CA GLY A 620 3.67 14.60 20.20
C GLY A 620 5.19 14.69 20.11
N LYS A 621 5.85 13.81 19.33
CA LYS A 621 7.31 13.75 19.15
C LYS A 621 7.67 13.93 17.69
N GLU A 622 8.86 14.50 17.43
CA GLU A 622 9.45 14.53 16.08
C GLU A 622 9.84 13.12 15.61
N PHE A 623 9.78 12.85 14.32
CA PHE A 623 10.32 11.65 13.72
C PHE A 623 11.85 11.56 13.91
N GLY A 624 12.54 12.69 13.82
CA GLY A 624 13.95 12.81 14.16
C GLY A 624 14.94 12.27 13.12
N TYR A 625 14.48 11.96 11.92
CA TYR A 625 15.31 11.55 10.78
C TYR A 625 15.11 12.50 9.61
N PRO A 626 16.13 12.67 8.72
CA PRO A 626 15.99 13.52 7.55
C PRO A 626 14.97 12.93 6.56
N SER A 627 14.30 13.79 5.83
CA SER A 627 13.45 13.39 4.70
C SER A 627 14.27 12.83 3.55
N LEU A 628 13.65 12.00 2.69
CA LEU A 628 14.33 11.45 1.52
C LEU A 628 14.75 12.55 0.53
N ASN A 629 13.92 13.60 0.36
CA ASN A 629 14.29 14.78 -0.42
C ASN A 629 15.58 15.43 0.11
N SER A 630 15.72 15.57 1.43
CA SER A 630 16.92 16.13 2.05
C SER A 630 18.15 15.25 1.81
N ILE A 631 18.02 13.93 1.99
CA ILE A 631 19.12 12.98 1.77
C ILE A 631 19.63 13.05 0.32
N VAL A 632 18.71 13.05 -0.67
CA VAL A 632 19.08 13.12 -2.09
C VAL A 632 19.60 14.49 -2.46
N SER A 633 19.08 15.57 -1.87
CA SER A 633 19.59 16.93 -2.06
C SER A 633 21.04 17.05 -1.59
N ASP A 634 21.39 16.44 -0.47
CA ASP A 634 22.77 16.38 0.03
C ASP A 634 23.71 15.59 -0.90
N TYR A 635 23.21 14.52 -1.51
CA TYR A 635 23.94 13.76 -2.53
C TYR A 635 24.15 14.61 -3.80
N ALA A 636 23.10 15.19 -4.35
CA ALA A 636 23.11 15.95 -5.58
C ALA A 636 23.80 17.33 -5.46
N GLY A 637 23.99 17.84 -4.24
CA GLY A 637 24.53 19.20 -3.98
C GLY A 637 23.60 20.33 -4.43
N LYS A 638 22.33 20.06 -4.58
CA LYS A 638 21.25 21.01 -4.94
C LYS A 638 19.93 20.49 -4.40
N ASN A 639 18.95 21.37 -4.25
CA ASN A 639 17.58 20.93 -3.91
C ASN A 639 17.05 19.97 -4.96
N VAL A 640 16.50 18.86 -4.51
CA VAL A 640 15.88 17.81 -5.33
C VAL A 640 14.49 17.56 -4.79
N GLU A 641 13.54 17.45 -5.68
CA GLU A 641 12.23 16.90 -5.43
C GLU A 641 12.20 15.49 -6.02
N LEU A 642 11.86 14.51 -5.18
CA LEU A 642 11.85 13.09 -5.57
C LEU A 642 10.49 12.70 -6.11
N TYR A 643 10.50 12.05 -7.27
CA TYR A 643 9.41 11.16 -7.62
C TYR A 643 9.50 9.88 -6.80
N VAL A 644 8.37 9.25 -6.59
CA VAL A 644 8.31 7.97 -5.85
C VAL A 644 7.70 6.90 -6.73
N PHE A 645 8.38 5.78 -6.84
CA PHE A 645 7.83 4.52 -7.33
C PHE A 645 7.62 3.63 -6.11
N GLY A 646 6.37 3.59 -5.64
CA GLY A 646 5.94 2.83 -4.48
C GLY A 646 5.61 1.38 -4.80
N GLU A 647 5.30 0.58 -3.79
CA GLU A 647 5.07 -0.87 -3.93
C GLU A 647 6.17 -1.57 -4.74
N ALA A 648 7.41 -1.09 -4.57
CA ALA A 648 8.57 -1.50 -5.35
C ALA A 648 9.31 -2.64 -4.68
N ASN A 649 9.44 -3.77 -5.36
CA ASN A 649 10.27 -4.92 -4.99
C ASN A 649 9.91 -5.61 -3.66
N ASP A 650 8.86 -5.18 -2.97
CA ASP A 650 8.27 -5.85 -1.80
C ASP A 650 6.95 -5.20 -1.41
N ALA A 651 5.99 -5.99 -0.97
CA ALA A 651 4.80 -5.52 -0.29
C ALA A 651 4.98 -5.71 1.23
N CYS A 652 5.70 -4.80 1.87
CA CYS A 652 5.96 -4.85 3.30
C CYS A 652 4.84 -4.25 4.16
N GLY A 653 3.69 -3.94 3.55
CA GLY A 653 2.59 -3.21 4.16
C GLY A 653 2.94 -1.73 4.36
N TYR A 654 2.32 -1.11 5.32
CA TYR A 654 2.45 0.32 5.54
C TYR A 654 3.79 0.72 6.18
N VAL A 655 4.40 1.78 5.65
CA VAL A 655 5.63 2.39 6.16
C VAL A 655 5.29 3.77 6.72
N VAL A 656 4.97 3.82 8.00
CA VAL A 656 4.49 4.99 8.73
C VAL A 656 5.61 5.57 9.60
N PRO A 657 5.74 6.89 9.77
CA PRO A 657 6.72 7.49 10.68
C PRO A 657 6.65 6.90 12.09
N ASP A 658 7.81 6.53 12.68
CA ASP A 658 7.89 5.84 13.98
C ASP A 658 7.17 6.60 15.12
N ASN A 659 7.17 7.93 15.05
CA ASN A 659 6.55 8.82 16.04
C ASN A 659 5.02 8.88 15.92
N ASP A 660 4.48 8.50 14.76
CA ASP A 660 3.04 8.47 14.49
C ASP A 660 2.47 7.04 14.43
N TYR A 661 3.26 6.03 14.72
CA TYR A 661 2.87 4.63 14.70
C TYR A 661 1.98 4.26 15.88
N CYS A 662 0.74 3.85 15.63
CA CYS A 662 -0.28 3.48 16.61
C CYS A 662 -0.99 2.18 16.21
N MET A 663 -0.95 1.14 17.05
CA MET A 663 -1.55 -0.18 16.76
C MET A 663 -3.07 -0.22 16.94
N ILE A 664 -3.64 0.72 17.69
CA ILE A 664 -5.07 0.77 17.90
C ILE A 664 -5.76 1.45 16.71
N PHE A 665 -6.88 0.85 16.26
CA PHE A 665 -7.70 1.49 15.24
C PHE A 665 -8.32 2.76 15.76
N PHE A 666 -8.12 3.84 15.06
CA PHE A 666 -8.64 5.13 15.40
C PHE A 666 -9.04 5.89 14.13
N ASP A 667 -10.31 6.21 14.04
CA ASP A 667 -10.85 7.11 13.02
C ASP A 667 -11.02 8.48 13.68
N GLY A 668 -10.01 9.30 13.56
CA GLY A 668 -9.93 10.60 14.22
C GLY A 668 -9.40 11.68 13.30
N SER A 669 -9.78 11.59 12.03
CA SER A 669 -9.31 12.41 10.92
C SER A 669 -9.16 13.90 11.20
N ASP A 670 -10.08 14.48 12.01
CA ASP A 670 -10.04 15.92 12.30
C ASP A 670 -9.00 16.32 13.36
N LEU A 671 -8.50 15.35 14.19
CA LEU A 671 -7.62 15.64 15.31
C LEU A 671 -6.23 15.02 15.17
N LEU A 672 -6.17 13.74 14.83
CA LEU A 672 -4.94 12.95 14.81
C LEU A 672 -4.80 12.11 13.52
N GLY A 673 -5.75 12.21 12.59
CA GLY A 673 -5.81 11.36 11.40
C GLY A 673 -6.30 9.93 11.69
N ASP A 674 -6.41 9.14 10.62
CA ASP A 674 -6.81 7.75 10.71
C ASP A 674 -5.60 6.86 11.05
N HIS A 675 -5.73 6.03 12.08
CA HIS A 675 -4.74 5.05 12.49
C HIS A 675 -5.31 3.63 12.36
N TYR A 676 -5.00 2.96 11.26
CA TYR A 676 -5.31 1.55 11.01
C TYR A 676 -4.21 0.85 10.18
N GLN A 677 -3.42 1.64 9.48
CA GLN A 677 -2.37 1.19 8.58
C GLN A 677 -1.30 0.39 9.33
N GLU A 678 -1.02 0.78 10.55
CA GLU A 678 0.00 0.20 11.41
C GLU A 678 -0.20 -1.29 11.67
N THR A 679 -1.44 -1.75 11.61
CA THR A 679 -1.78 -3.17 11.82
C THR A 679 -1.18 -4.07 10.75
N ILE A 680 -1.02 -3.57 9.54
CA ILE A 680 -0.47 -4.32 8.40
C ILE A 680 1.01 -3.98 8.17
N SER A 681 1.60 -3.07 8.93
CA SER A 681 3.03 -2.74 8.90
C SER A 681 3.87 -3.84 9.58
N PHE A 682 5.12 -4.05 9.16
CA PHE A 682 6.05 -4.93 9.91
C PHE A 682 6.38 -4.41 11.31
N GLY A 683 6.21 -3.11 11.58
CA GLY A 683 6.36 -2.57 12.93
C GLY A 683 6.79 -1.11 12.98
N ARG A 684 6.84 -0.60 14.20
CA ARG A 684 7.09 0.83 14.50
C ARG A 684 8.36 1.40 13.88
N THR A 685 9.43 0.61 13.79
CA THR A 685 10.76 1.10 13.38
C THR A 685 11.08 0.86 11.91
N VAL A 686 10.10 0.48 11.11
CA VAL A 686 10.29 0.21 9.67
C VAL A 686 10.74 1.48 8.96
N ALA A 687 10.01 2.59 9.14
CA ALA A 687 10.31 3.86 8.47
C ALA A 687 11.73 4.35 8.79
N SER A 688 12.10 4.44 10.07
CA SER A 688 13.45 4.86 10.45
C SER A 688 14.55 3.91 9.95
N THR A 689 14.26 2.61 9.86
CA THR A 689 15.20 1.62 9.31
C THR A 689 15.42 1.85 7.81
N LEU A 690 14.35 2.08 7.05
CA LEU A 690 14.44 2.37 5.61
C LEU A 690 15.15 3.71 5.34
N VAL A 691 14.79 4.76 6.07
CA VAL A 691 15.43 6.09 5.91
C VAL A 691 16.93 6.03 6.21
N LYS A 692 17.35 5.33 7.28
CA LYS A 692 18.79 5.11 7.58
C LYS A 692 19.49 4.35 6.47
N ALA A 693 18.89 3.26 6.01
CA ALA A 693 19.47 2.45 4.93
C ALA A 693 19.58 3.25 3.62
N TYR A 694 18.60 4.13 3.36
CA TYR A 694 18.61 5.02 2.20
C TYR A 694 19.72 6.07 2.31
N ASP A 695 19.88 6.71 3.46
CA ASP A 695 20.96 7.67 3.73
C ASP A 695 22.36 7.02 3.59
N GLU A 696 22.53 5.80 4.09
CA GLU A 696 23.76 5.02 3.91
C GLU A 696 24.03 4.72 2.45
N MET A 697 23.03 4.27 1.67
CA MET A 697 23.14 4.01 0.24
C MET A 697 23.57 5.27 -0.52
N MET A 698 22.96 6.42 -0.23
CA MET A 698 23.30 7.68 -0.88
C MET A 698 24.71 8.18 -0.51
N LYS A 699 25.16 7.98 0.72
CA LYS A 699 26.54 8.26 1.15
C LYS A 699 27.55 7.38 0.45
N ASP A 700 27.26 6.11 0.27
CA ASP A 700 28.11 5.18 -0.48
C ASP A 700 28.20 5.58 -1.96
N LEU A 701 27.10 5.96 -2.60
CA LEU A 701 27.10 6.51 -3.96
C LEU A 701 27.95 7.78 -4.07
N LYS A 702 27.82 8.72 -3.12
CA LYS A 702 28.62 9.95 -3.09
C LYS A 702 30.12 9.67 -2.90
N ALA A 703 30.46 8.60 -2.22
CA ALA A 703 31.84 8.16 -2.03
C ALA A 703 32.40 7.32 -3.20
N GLY A 704 31.58 7.05 -4.23
CA GLY A 704 31.96 6.23 -5.39
C GLY A 704 32.12 4.73 -5.05
N LYS A 705 31.30 4.26 -4.08
CA LYS A 705 31.32 2.87 -3.62
C LYS A 705 30.18 2.03 -4.22
#